data_f8bb7c174dff3f032805214fc1d0e1f7
#
_entry.id   f8bb7c174dff3f032805214fc1d0e1f7
#
_cell.length_a   1.000
_cell.length_b   1.000
_cell.length_c   1.000
_cell.angle_alpha   90.00
_cell.angle_beta   90.00
_cell.angle_gamma   90.00
#
_symmetry.space_group_name_H-M   'P 1'
#
loop_
_entity.id
_entity.type
_entity.pdbx_description
1 polymer ?
#
loop_
_entity_poly.entity_id
_entity_poly.type
_entity_poly.pdbx_seq_one_letter_code
_entity_poly.pdbx_strand_id
1 'polypeptide(L)'
;MNKKILDILEFDKVKQLFEPYLQTEQGEMELAVLTPTDKKETIETAFIELEDMEQILLEEPRFAVSTIQDIRPVTKRLEMEAALNIDELLALKAVLRVTHELKDFYDNLENVRLERLHRLFDNLVDLPRLQGGLQAINEGGFVESFASEKLAKIRRRIQENEHQVREILQDLLKSKADMLADAVIASRNGRNVLPVKNTYRNRIAGVVHDISASGNTVYIEPRAVVNLNEEIANHRADERYEIIQILEELSDSLRPHAAEIANNAWIIGHLDLIKAKYRFMRDFKAVVPEVSSNRSIQLLQLRHPLIENAVANDLHFTEDLTEIVITGPNTGGKTIMLKTLGLAQIMAQSSLPILADPGSRVGIFSQVFADIGDEQSIEQSLSTFSSHMTNIVSILNQVDTASLILLDELGAGTDPQEGAGLAIAILEDLRLRGIKTMATTHYPELKAYGIETAGVQNASMEFDTASLRPTYRFMQGVPGRSNAFEIARRLGLSETIIQDAMKMTNTDNDVNQIIEKLEAQTLESRKRLDTIQEVEQENLKFNRALRKLYNELTRERETELNKAREEAKEIVDMALSESDRILQGLHAKSQLKPHEIIEAKAQLKKLAPETVDLSKNKVLKKAKKARAPKVGDEILVISYGQRGTLVKQLKDGRWEAQVGLIKMTLEEKEFNLIKAEKEAAQPKKRQVNVVKRSNTSGPRARLDLRGKRYEEAMQELDGFIDQALLNNMAQVDIIHGIGTGVIREGVTKYLRRNKHVKSFEYAPQNAGGSGATIVTFKG
;
A
#
# COMPACT_ATOMS: atom_id res chain seq x y z
N MET A 1 7.56 -9.85 -26.76
CA MET A 1 7.59 -8.39 -27.04
C MET A 1 9.00 -7.92 -27.39
N ASN A 2 9.13 -6.86 -28.20
CA ASN A 2 10.43 -6.32 -28.59
C ASN A 2 11.09 -5.59 -27.41
N LYS A 3 12.39 -5.82 -27.16
CA LYS A 3 13.16 -5.16 -26.09
C LYS A 3 13.13 -3.62 -26.22
N LYS A 4 13.17 -3.09 -27.44
CA LYS A 4 13.11 -1.64 -27.72
C LYS A 4 11.90 -0.95 -27.06
N ILE A 5 10.74 -1.62 -27.02
CA ILE A 5 9.53 -1.04 -26.41
C ILE A 5 9.64 -0.95 -24.88
N LEU A 6 10.29 -1.93 -24.26
CA LEU A 6 10.51 -1.92 -22.81
C LEU A 6 11.42 -0.75 -22.40
N ASP A 7 12.44 -0.46 -23.22
CA ASP A 7 13.35 0.67 -23.01
C ASP A 7 12.62 2.02 -23.19
N ILE A 8 11.82 2.18 -24.27
CA ILE A 8 11.03 3.40 -24.55
C ILE A 8 10.05 3.72 -23.40
N LEU A 9 9.42 2.68 -22.87
CA LEU A 9 8.46 2.82 -21.77
C LEU A 9 9.13 2.78 -20.39
N GLU A 10 10.46 2.66 -20.33
CA GLU A 10 11.22 2.66 -19.08
C GLU A 10 10.80 1.54 -18.10
N PHE A 11 10.47 0.34 -18.64
CA PHE A 11 9.95 -0.77 -17.84
C PHE A 11 10.95 -1.28 -16.79
N ASP A 12 12.26 -1.19 -17.06
CA ASP A 12 13.28 -1.56 -16.06
C ASP A 12 13.24 -0.66 -14.83
N LYS A 13 12.89 0.63 -14.98
CA LYS A 13 12.66 1.51 -13.82
C LYS A 13 11.42 1.08 -13.00
N VAL A 14 10.40 0.54 -13.67
CA VAL A 14 9.24 -0.02 -12.98
C VAL A 14 9.65 -1.26 -12.18
N LYS A 15 10.48 -2.16 -12.74
CA LYS A 15 11.00 -3.32 -11.99
C LYS A 15 11.78 -2.88 -10.74
N GLN A 16 12.60 -1.83 -10.84
CA GLN A 16 13.33 -1.27 -9.70
C GLN A 16 12.44 -0.85 -8.52
N LEU A 17 11.16 -0.52 -8.75
CA LEU A 17 10.22 -0.22 -7.66
C LEU A 17 9.89 -1.45 -6.80
N PHE A 18 10.13 -2.66 -7.30
CA PHE A 18 9.88 -3.91 -6.58
C PHE A 18 11.12 -4.40 -5.81
N GLU A 19 12.33 -4.01 -6.23
CA GLU A 19 13.60 -4.43 -5.61
C GLU A 19 13.65 -4.22 -4.08
N PRO A 20 13.18 -3.08 -3.51
CA PRO A 20 13.23 -2.87 -2.06
C PRO A 20 12.40 -3.87 -1.24
N TYR A 21 11.50 -4.61 -1.87
CA TYR A 21 10.62 -5.59 -1.22
C TYR A 21 11.17 -7.00 -1.27
N LEU A 22 12.20 -7.25 -2.09
CA LEU A 22 12.85 -8.55 -2.22
C LEU A 22 13.84 -8.80 -1.08
N GLN A 23 14.00 -10.05 -0.69
CA GLN A 23 14.90 -10.51 0.37
C GLN A 23 15.92 -11.52 -0.15
N THR A 24 15.72 -12.08 -1.35
CA THR A 24 16.52 -13.15 -1.90
C THR A 24 17.11 -12.77 -3.25
N GLU A 25 18.37 -13.12 -3.49
CA GLU A 25 19.02 -12.93 -4.80
C GLU A 25 18.28 -13.70 -5.93
N GLN A 26 17.69 -14.84 -5.59
CA GLN A 26 16.88 -15.62 -6.55
C GLN A 26 15.62 -14.86 -6.98
N GLY A 27 14.93 -14.18 -6.06
CA GLY A 27 13.79 -13.33 -6.37
C GLY A 27 14.17 -12.11 -7.22
N GLU A 28 15.34 -11.50 -6.93
CA GLU A 28 15.89 -10.40 -7.76
C GLU A 28 16.16 -10.85 -9.20
N MET A 29 16.76 -12.03 -9.36
CA MET A 29 17.02 -12.59 -10.68
C MET A 29 15.75 -12.90 -11.44
N GLU A 30 14.72 -13.44 -10.80
CA GLU A 30 13.43 -13.71 -11.42
C GLU A 30 12.75 -12.43 -11.86
N LEU A 31 12.77 -11.37 -11.05
CA LEU A 31 12.28 -10.04 -11.41
C LEU A 31 13.06 -9.47 -12.60
N ALA A 32 14.38 -9.60 -12.62
CA ALA A 32 15.23 -9.05 -13.69
C ALA A 32 14.91 -9.65 -15.06
N VAL A 33 14.63 -10.95 -15.13
CA VAL A 33 14.30 -11.65 -16.39
C VAL A 33 12.81 -11.59 -16.73
N LEU A 34 11.99 -11.00 -15.88
CA LEU A 34 10.54 -10.90 -16.09
C LEU A 34 10.25 -10.10 -17.36
N THR A 35 9.47 -10.70 -18.25
CA THR A 35 9.07 -10.10 -19.53
C THR A 35 7.58 -10.33 -19.78
N PRO A 36 6.92 -9.41 -20.50
CA PRO A 36 5.51 -9.55 -20.81
C PRO A 36 5.24 -10.74 -21.74
N THR A 37 4.18 -11.47 -21.43
CA THR A 37 3.68 -12.62 -22.21
C THR A 37 2.27 -12.37 -22.74
N ASP A 38 1.93 -13.04 -23.85
CA ASP A 38 0.58 -13.05 -24.42
C ASP A 38 -0.24 -14.29 -23.99
N LYS A 39 0.35 -15.15 -23.17
CA LYS A 39 -0.33 -16.36 -22.66
C LYS A 39 -1.21 -16.01 -21.46
N LYS A 40 -2.52 -15.94 -21.70
CA LYS A 40 -3.52 -15.62 -20.68
C LYS A 40 -3.38 -16.51 -19.44
N GLU A 41 -3.26 -17.82 -19.64
CA GLU A 41 -3.17 -18.79 -18.55
C GLU A 41 -1.96 -18.51 -17.61
N THR A 42 -0.82 -18.08 -18.17
CA THR A 42 0.38 -17.75 -17.40
C THR A 42 0.14 -16.51 -16.54
N ILE A 43 -0.50 -15.48 -17.11
CA ILE A 43 -0.80 -14.23 -16.41
C ILE A 43 -1.81 -14.49 -15.29
N GLU A 44 -2.91 -15.19 -15.59
CA GLU A 44 -3.96 -15.53 -14.62
C GLU A 44 -3.42 -16.41 -13.49
N THR A 45 -2.58 -17.40 -13.81
CA THR A 45 -1.94 -18.24 -12.79
C THR A 45 -1.12 -17.40 -11.81
N ALA A 46 -0.28 -16.51 -12.31
CA ALA A 46 0.55 -15.65 -11.46
C ALA A 46 -0.28 -14.64 -10.64
N PHE A 47 -1.42 -14.19 -11.14
CA PHE A 47 -2.33 -13.35 -10.38
C PHE A 47 -3.08 -14.13 -9.29
N ILE A 48 -3.47 -15.38 -9.55
CA ILE A 48 -4.04 -16.27 -8.51
C ILE A 48 -3.00 -16.55 -7.41
N GLU A 49 -1.72 -16.75 -7.77
CA GLU A 49 -0.63 -16.88 -6.79
C GLU A 49 -0.48 -15.61 -5.92
N LEU A 50 -0.68 -14.44 -6.50
CA LEU A 50 -0.65 -13.17 -5.76
C LEU A 50 -1.87 -13.04 -4.82
N GLU A 51 -3.06 -13.46 -5.25
CA GLU A 51 -4.26 -13.51 -4.41
C GLU A 51 -4.12 -14.53 -3.26
N ASP A 52 -3.52 -15.69 -3.52
CA ASP A 52 -3.18 -16.67 -2.48
C ASP A 52 -2.21 -16.08 -1.44
N MET A 53 -1.19 -15.32 -1.90
CA MET A 53 -0.25 -14.63 -1.00
C MET A 53 -0.94 -13.56 -0.16
N GLU A 54 -1.91 -12.84 -0.73
CA GLU A 54 -2.75 -11.90 0.02
C GLU A 54 -3.50 -12.62 1.15
N GLN A 55 -4.10 -13.78 0.87
CA GLN A 55 -4.79 -14.57 1.90
C GLN A 55 -3.85 -15.03 3.01
N ILE A 56 -2.64 -15.49 2.65
CA ILE A 56 -1.60 -15.86 3.64
C ILE A 56 -1.27 -14.66 4.54
N LEU A 57 -1.02 -13.50 3.95
CA LEU A 57 -0.58 -12.31 4.69
C LEU A 57 -1.70 -11.62 5.47
N LEU A 58 -2.96 -11.87 5.14
CA LEU A 58 -4.11 -11.42 5.93
C LEU A 58 -4.30 -12.27 7.19
N GLU A 59 -4.10 -13.59 7.11
CA GLU A 59 -4.19 -14.51 8.25
C GLU A 59 -2.91 -14.48 9.10
N GLU A 60 -1.75 -14.54 8.45
CA GLU A 60 -0.44 -14.52 9.08
C GLU A 60 0.41 -13.31 8.62
N PRO A 61 0.18 -12.11 9.18
CA PRO A 61 0.89 -10.89 8.79
C PRO A 61 2.42 -10.94 9.01
N ARG A 62 2.89 -11.92 9.79
CA ARG A 62 4.32 -12.11 10.11
C ARG A 62 5.02 -13.05 9.12
N PHE A 63 4.31 -13.60 8.14
CA PHE A 63 4.93 -14.43 7.13
C PHE A 63 6.12 -13.72 6.48
N ALA A 64 7.28 -14.37 6.53
CA ALA A 64 8.53 -13.84 5.99
C ALA A 64 9.29 -14.93 5.25
N VAL A 65 9.87 -14.55 4.14
CA VAL A 65 10.86 -15.36 3.44
C VAL A 65 12.23 -14.88 3.89
N SER A 66 13.04 -15.76 4.46
CA SER A 66 14.39 -15.41 4.92
C SER A 66 15.35 -15.30 3.73
N THR A 67 16.38 -14.47 3.88
CA THR A 67 17.39 -14.22 2.85
C THR A 67 18.16 -15.50 2.49
N ILE A 68 18.28 -15.77 1.20
CA ILE A 68 19.16 -16.78 0.61
C ILE A 68 19.99 -16.15 -0.53
N GLN A 69 21.20 -16.67 -0.71
CA GLN A 69 22.10 -16.28 -1.80
C GLN A 69 21.83 -17.10 -3.07
N ASP A 70 22.39 -16.68 -4.21
CA ASP A 70 22.37 -17.48 -5.45
C ASP A 70 23.21 -18.75 -5.31
N ILE A 71 22.56 -19.89 -5.26
CA ILE A 71 23.22 -21.20 -5.14
C ILE A 71 23.45 -21.92 -6.47
N ARG A 72 23.07 -21.33 -7.62
CA ARG A 72 23.25 -21.98 -8.93
C ARG A 72 24.73 -22.31 -9.25
N PRO A 73 25.72 -21.44 -8.92
CA PRO A 73 27.12 -21.81 -9.07
C PRO A 73 27.52 -22.97 -8.16
N VAL A 74 26.94 -23.02 -6.95
CA VAL A 74 27.24 -24.04 -5.94
C VAL A 74 26.66 -25.39 -6.34
N THR A 75 25.39 -25.45 -6.75
CA THR A 75 24.75 -26.69 -7.22
C THR A 75 25.44 -27.23 -8.48
N LYS A 76 25.88 -26.36 -9.39
CA LYS A 76 26.66 -26.77 -10.57
C LYS A 76 28.01 -27.39 -10.18
N ARG A 77 28.66 -26.88 -9.14
CA ARG A 77 29.91 -27.48 -8.62
C ARG A 77 29.66 -28.85 -8.01
N LEU A 78 28.53 -29.02 -7.26
CA LEU A 78 28.14 -30.34 -6.76
C LEU A 78 27.93 -31.36 -7.89
N GLU A 79 27.25 -30.97 -8.96
CA GLU A 79 27.05 -31.79 -10.15
C GLU A 79 28.38 -32.19 -10.83
N MET A 80 29.42 -31.31 -10.76
CA MET A 80 30.75 -31.55 -11.29
C MET A 80 31.64 -32.32 -10.30
N GLU A 81 31.08 -32.89 -9.24
CA GLU A 81 31.78 -33.65 -8.19
C GLU A 81 32.85 -32.84 -7.45
N ALA A 82 32.79 -31.51 -7.48
CA ALA A 82 33.73 -30.67 -6.75
C ALA A 82 33.36 -30.58 -5.27
N ALA A 83 34.39 -30.57 -4.41
CA ALA A 83 34.22 -30.23 -3.02
C ALA A 83 33.85 -28.74 -2.86
N LEU A 84 32.92 -28.47 -1.97
CA LEU A 84 32.48 -27.12 -1.65
C LEU A 84 33.35 -26.50 -0.54
N ASN A 85 33.49 -25.19 -0.59
CA ASN A 85 34.08 -24.43 0.50
C ASN A 85 33.05 -24.10 1.58
N ILE A 86 33.51 -23.50 2.66
CA ILE A 86 32.69 -23.18 3.83
C ILE A 86 31.53 -22.22 3.46
N ASP A 87 31.81 -21.18 2.68
CA ASP A 87 30.79 -20.16 2.30
C ASP A 87 29.71 -20.80 1.42
N GLU A 88 30.10 -21.68 0.50
CA GLU A 88 29.18 -22.44 -0.35
C GLU A 88 28.30 -23.40 0.48
N LEU A 89 28.84 -24.06 1.46
CA LEU A 89 28.10 -24.95 2.37
C LEU A 89 27.15 -24.14 3.27
N LEU A 90 27.55 -22.95 3.72
CA LEU A 90 26.68 -22.04 4.46
C LEU A 90 25.50 -21.51 3.60
N ALA A 91 25.75 -21.23 2.31
CA ALA A 91 24.67 -20.86 1.40
C ALA A 91 23.63 -21.98 1.25
N LEU A 92 24.09 -23.26 1.09
CA LEU A 92 23.18 -24.40 1.05
C LEU A 92 22.47 -24.64 2.40
N LYS A 93 23.18 -24.46 3.52
CA LYS A 93 22.60 -24.53 4.87
C LYS A 93 21.46 -23.53 5.02
N ALA A 94 21.62 -22.30 4.51
CA ALA A 94 20.57 -21.29 4.55
C ALA A 94 19.33 -21.73 3.74
N VAL A 95 19.50 -22.27 2.54
CA VAL A 95 18.40 -22.80 1.72
C VAL A 95 17.66 -23.92 2.45
N LEU A 96 18.37 -24.89 3.02
CA LEU A 96 17.74 -26.01 3.75
C LEU A 96 16.97 -25.52 4.97
N ARG A 97 17.52 -24.56 5.71
CA ARG A 97 16.84 -23.95 6.86
C ARG A 97 15.57 -23.24 6.46
N VAL A 98 15.62 -22.38 5.42
CA VAL A 98 14.45 -21.65 4.94
C VAL A 98 13.39 -22.61 4.37
N THR A 99 13.83 -23.69 3.70
CA THR A 99 12.92 -24.74 3.22
C THR A 99 12.15 -25.38 4.38
N HIS A 100 12.84 -25.73 5.46
CA HIS A 100 12.23 -26.29 6.65
C HIS A 100 11.24 -25.29 7.29
N GLU A 101 11.67 -24.03 7.48
CA GLU A 101 10.83 -22.95 8.03
C GLU A 101 9.53 -22.76 7.22
N LEU A 102 9.63 -22.76 5.87
CA LEU A 102 8.47 -22.61 4.99
C LEU A 102 7.56 -23.85 5.00
N LYS A 103 8.13 -25.05 5.11
CA LYS A 103 7.36 -26.29 5.19
C LYS A 103 6.59 -26.37 6.51
N ASP A 104 7.27 -26.09 7.63
CA ASP A 104 6.66 -26.03 8.95
C ASP A 104 5.57 -24.95 9.02
N PHE A 105 5.81 -23.78 8.42
CA PHE A 105 4.81 -22.73 8.30
C PHE A 105 3.56 -23.23 7.55
N TYR A 106 3.74 -23.86 6.39
CA TYR A 106 2.64 -24.35 5.58
C TYR A 106 1.85 -25.46 6.27
N ASP A 107 2.52 -26.39 6.92
CA ASP A 107 1.90 -27.51 7.65
C ASP A 107 1.06 -27.01 8.85
N ASN A 108 1.38 -25.85 9.41
CA ASN A 108 0.66 -25.20 10.51
C ASN A 108 -0.36 -24.13 10.04
N LEU A 109 -0.48 -23.89 8.73
CA LEU A 109 -1.40 -22.88 8.19
C LEU A 109 -2.84 -23.39 8.24
N GLU A 110 -3.64 -22.88 9.17
CA GLU A 110 -5.05 -23.22 9.34
C GLU A 110 -5.95 -22.17 8.65
N ASN A 111 -7.14 -22.60 8.20
CA ASN A 111 -8.22 -21.74 7.69
C ASN A 111 -7.94 -20.97 6.38
N VAL A 112 -6.84 -21.22 5.68
CA VAL A 112 -6.51 -20.62 4.38
C VAL A 112 -6.65 -21.65 3.27
N ARG A 113 -7.44 -21.34 2.24
CA ARG A 113 -7.57 -22.18 1.07
C ARG A 113 -6.79 -21.58 -0.09
N LEU A 114 -5.65 -22.16 -0.42
CA LEU A 114 -4.80 -21.75 -1.51
C LEU A 114 -5.19 -22.46 -2.81
N GLU A 115 -5.30 -21.70 -3.90
CA GLU A 115 -5.63 -22.28 -5.22
C GLU A 115 -4.39 -22.78 -5.97
N ARG A 116 -3.27 -22.09 -5.86
CA ARG A 116 -2.03 -22.34 -6.62
C ARG A 116 -0.80 -22.49 -5.75
N LEU A 117 -0.61 -21.63 -4.74
CA LEU A 117 0.60 -21.67 -3.90
C LEU A 117 0.76 -22.98 -3.14
N HIS A 118 -0.33 -23.72 -2.86
CA HIS A 118 -0.22 -25.04 -2.24
C HIS A 118 0.75 -25.96 -3.00
N ARG A 119 0.79 -25.89 -4.34
CA ARG A 119 1.68 -26.73 -5.17
C ARG A 119 3.15 -26.39 -4.96
N LEU A 120 3.47 -25.11 -4.73
CA LEU A 120 4.85 -24.69 -4.44
C LEU A 120 5.29 -25.21 -3.08
N PHE A 121 4.47 -25.09 -2.05
CA PHE A 121 4.76 -25.62 -0.72
C PHE A 121 4.86 -27.15 -0.70
N ASP A 122 3.98 -27.85 -1.44
CA ASP A 122 4.00 -29.30 -1.58
C ASP A 122 5.29 -29.81 -2.28
N ASN A 123 5.83 -29.03 -3.22
CA ASN A 123 7.06 -29.34 -3.95
C ASN A 123 8.34 -28.98 -3.19
N LEU A 124 8.26 -28.35 -2.03
CA LEU A 124 9.41 -28.15 -1.14
C LEU A 124 9.84 -29.50 -0.54
N VAL A 125 11.08 -29.85 -0.75
CA VAL A 125 11.68 -31.10 -0.21
C VAL A 125 12.48 -30.76 1.05
N ASP A 126 11.95 -31.14 2.22
CA ASP A 126 12.65 -30.98 3.48
C ASP A 126 13.70 -32.10 3.66
N LEU A 127 14.93 -31.72 3.98
CA LEU A 127 16.10 -32.62 4.10
C LEU A 127 16.75 -32.50 5.50
N PRO A 128 16.07 -32.88 6.58
CA PRO A 128 16.48 -32.59 7.95
C PRO A 128 17.82 -33.28 8.31
N ARG A 129 18.14 -34.43 7.68
CA ARG A 129 19.43 -35.10 7.91
C ARG A 129 20.59 -34.29 7.38
N LEU A 130 20.46 -33.70 6.21
CA LEU A 130 21.49 -32.85 5.60
C LEU A 130 21.64 -31.55 6.38
N GLN A 131 20.52 -30.95 6.79
CA GLN A 131 20.52 -29.78 7.65
C GLN A 131 21.26 -30.08 8.99
N GLY A 132 21.02 -31.25 9.60
CA GLY A 132 21.72 -31.69 10.79
C GLY A 132 23.22 -31.84 10.56
N GLY A 133 23.63 -32.41 9.41
CA GLY A 133 25.05 -32.55 9.04
C GLY A 133 25.76 -31.20 8.89
N LEU A 134 25.10 -30.21 8.28
CA LEU A 134 25.64 -28.87 8.10
C LEU A 134 25.72 -28.02 9.39
N GLN A 135 25.18 -28.50 10.52
CA GLN A 135 25.45 -27.90 11.84
C GLN A 135 26.91 -28.00 12.25
N ALA A 136 27.69 -28.90 11.63
CA ALA A 136 29.14 -28.99 11.77
C ALA A 136 29.85 -27.67 11.40
N ILE A 137 29.21 -26.78 10.67
CA ILE A 137 29.71 -25.44 10.33
C ILE A 137 28.80 -24.39 11.01
N ASN A 138 29.41 -23.55 11.88
CA ASN A 138 28.66 -22.45 12.50
C ASN A 138 28.51 -21.23 11.57
N GLU A 139 27.66 -20.28 11.94
CA GLU A 139 27.38 -19.07 11.15
C GLU A 139 28.63 -18.16 10.94
N GLY A 140 29.67 -18.32 11.77
CA GLY A 140 30.93 -17.59 11.61
C GLY A 140 31.90 -18.26 10.64
N GLY A 141 31.51 -19.32 9.95
CA GLY A 141 32.37 -20.05 9.01
C GLY A 141 33.41 -20.93 9.72
N PHE A 142 33.12 -21.39 10.91
CA PHE A 142 34.01 -22.26 11.66
C PHE A 142 33.48 -23.70 11.66
N VAL A 143 34.32 -24.66 11.32
CA VAL A 143 34.00 -26.10 11.49
C VAL A 143 34.08 -26.44 12.96
N GLU A 144 32.98 -26.87 13.53
CA GLU A 144 32.88 -27.21 14.96
C GLU A 144 33.67 -28.46 15.33
N SER A 145 34.15 -28.55 16.59
CA SER A 145 34.97 -29.66 17.03
C SER A 145 34.21 -31.00 17.05
N PHE A 146 32.89 -30.97 17.16
CA PHE A 146 32.06 -32.18 17.11
C PHE A 146 31.85 -32.72 15.69
N ALA A 147 32.27 -32.00 14.65
CA ALA A 147 32.15 -32.42 13.26
C ALA A 147 32.84 -33.79 13.00
N SER A 148 33.96 -34.05 13.65
CA SER A 148 34.56 -35.40 13.69
C SER A 148 35.27 -35.64 15.02
N GLU A 149 35.32 -36.94 15.46
CA GLU A 149 36.07 -37.30 16.65
C GLU A 149 37.59 -37.01 16.51
N LYS A 150 38.08 -37.10 15.27
CA LYS A 150 39.48 -36.85 14.95
C LYS A 150 39.83 -35.38 15.10
N LEU A 151 38.96 -34.47 14.58
CA LEU A 151 39.11 -33.03 14.74
C LEU A 151 39.09 -32.61 16.22
N ALA A 152 38.16 -33.17 17.00
CA ALA A 152 38.09 -32.92 18.43
C ALA A 152 39.39 -33.35 19.17
N LYS A 153 39.96 -34.51 18.80
CA LYS A 153 41.23 -35.01 19.37
C LYS A 153 42.41 -34.11 18.98
N ILE A 154 42.48 -33.71 17.70
CA ILE A 154 43.54 -32.81 17.20
C ILE A 154 43.52 -31.48 17.94
N ARG A 155 42.37 -30.84 18.04
CA ARG A 155 42.20 -29.53 18.71
C ARG A 155 42.52 -29.61 20.20
N ARG A 156 42.13 -30.70 20.85
CA ARG A 156 42.49 -30.95 22.26
C ARG A 156 44.00 -31.01 22.43
N ARG A 157 44.74 -31.76 21.58
CA ARG A 157 46.19 -31.82 21.61
C ARG A 157 46.86 -30.47 21.36
N ILE A 158 46.34 -29.69 20.42
CA ILE A 158 46.84 -28.33 20.21
C ILE A 158 46.69 -27.50 21.48
N GLN A 159 45.53 -27.52 22.12
CA GLN A 159 45.28 -26.79 23.36
C GLN A 159 46.17 -27.24 24.52
N GLU A 160 46.33 -28.56 24.68
CA GLU A 160 47.21 -29.14 25.69
C GLU A 160 48.66 -28.72 25.51
N ASN A 161 49.19 -28.81 24.28
CA ASN A 161 50.54 -28.38 23.96
C ASN A 161 50.73 -26.86 24.08
N GLU A 162 49.75 -26.05 23.65
CA GLU A 162 49.80 -24.60 23.83
C GLU A 162 49.79 -24.19 25.31
N HIS A 163 49.04 -24.92 26.14
CA HIS A 163 49.05 -24.72 27.59
C HIS A 163 50.44 -25.02 28.19
N GLN A 164 51.01 -26.15 27.83
CA GLN A 164 52.36 -26.54 28.28
C GLN A 164 53.46 -25.56 27.84
N VAL A 165 53.40 -25.11 26.56
CA VAL A 165 54.31 -24.07 26.06
C VAL A 165 54.15 -22.79 26.89
N ARG A 166 52.96 -22.40 27.23
CA ARG A 166 52.67 -21.17 27.98
C ARG A 166 53.20 -21.29 29.42
N GLU A 167 53.00 -22.42 30.08
CA GLU A 167 53.55 -22.68 31.43
C GLU A 167 55.06 -22.60 31.43
N ILE A 168 55.75 -23.34 30.51
CA ILE A 168 57.19 -23.33 30.39
C ILE A 168 57.75 -21.92 30.13
N LEU A 169 57.12 -21.18 29.24
CA LEU A 169 57.54 -19.81 28.94
C LEU A 169 57.30 -18.85 30.09
N GLN A 170 56.22 -19.02 30.86
CA GLN A 170 55.96 -18.21 32.06
C GLN A 170 57.01 -18.48 33.18
N ASP A 171 57.44 -19.74 33.35
CA ASP A 171 58.49 -20.08 34.29
C ASP A 171 59.84 -19.53 33.84
N LEU A 172 60.15 -19.56 32.55
CA LEU A 172 61.35 -18.94 32.00
C LEU A 172 61.31 -17.38 32.13
N LEU A 173 60.17 -16.75 31.97
CA LEU A 173 59.98 -15.30 32.20
C LEU A 173 60.37 -14.95 33.65
N LYS A 174 59.92 -15.75 34.62
CA LYS A 174 60.23 -15.51 36.04
C LYS A 174 61.71 -15.83 36.36
N SER A 175 62.22 -16.99 35.92
CA SER A 175 63.56 -17.46 36.27
C SER A 175 64.67 -16.77 35.50
N LYS A 176 64.46 -16.16 34.38
CA LYS A 176 65.44 -15.47 33.52
C LYS A 176 65.11 -13.97 33.28
N ALA A 177 64.35 -13.35 34.17
CA ALA A 177 63.88 -11.99 34.02
C ALA A 177 65.01 -10.98 33.70
N ASP A 178 66.17 -11.08 34.29
CA ASP A 178 67.36 -10.24 34.09
C ASP A 178 67.85 -10.26 32.63
N MET A 179 67.69 -11.35 31.94
CA MET A 179 68.19 -11.61 30.59
C MET A 179 67.22 -11.16 29.53
N LEU A 180 65.96 -10.87 29.90
CA LEU A 180 64.87 -10.47 28.97
C LEU A 180 64.83 -8.97 28.75
N ALA A 181 64.53 -8.56 27.54
CA ALA A 181 64.31 -7.17 27.20
C ALA A 181 62.92 -6.68 27.70
N ASP A 182 61.94 -7.60 27.70
CA ASP A 182 60.58 -7.39 28.18
C ASP A 182 60.06 -8.70 28.82
N ALA A 183 59.23 -8.58 29.85
CA ALA A 183 58.65 -9.72 30.57
C ALA A 183 57.33 -10.19 29.91
N VAL A 184 57.35 -10.40 28.58
CA VAL A 184 56.20 -10.82 27.77
C VAL A 184 56.56 -12.00 26.87
N ILE A 185 55.56 -12.85 26.57
CA ILE A 185 55.65 -13.85 25.54
C ILE A 185 55.29 -13.17 24.23
N ALA A 186 56.21 -13.11 23.29
CA ALA A 186 55.97 -12.56 21.96
C ALA A 186 55.67 -13.70 20.95
N SER A 187 54.97 -13.36 19.86
CA SER A 187 54.80 -14.26 18.72
C SER A 187 55.65 -13.81 17.54
N ARG A 188 56.43 -14.73 16.95
CA ARG A 188 57.16 -14.51 15.71
C ARG A 188 57.08 -15.76 14.82
N ASN A 189 56.71 -15.53 13.56
CA ASN A 189 56.54 -16.60 12.59
C ASN A 189 55.59 -17.72 13.06
N GLY A 190 54.52 -17.36 13.83
CA GLY A 190 53.55 -18.29 14.37
C GLY A 190 54.09 -19.11 15.59
N ARG A 191 55.23 -18.76 16.14
CA ARG A 191 55.84 -19.40 17.30
C ARG A 191 55.90 -18.47 18.51
N ASN A 192 55.71 -19.02 19.69
CA ASN A 192 55.87 -18.30 20.96
C ASN A 192 57.35 -18.17 21.31
N VAL A 193 57.83 -16.95 21.47
CA VAL A 193 59.25 -16.60 21.66
C VAL A 193 59.41 -15.66 22.85
N LEU A 194 60.63 -15.66 23.43
CA LEU A 194 61.00 -14.71 24.47
C LEU A 194 61.85 -13.58 23.88
N PRO A 195 61.57 -12.30 24.22
CA PRO A 195 62.40 -11.16 23.83
C PRO A 195 63.63 -11.09 24.73
N VAL A 196 64.78 -11.57 24.27
CA VAL A 196 66.04 -11.67 25.00
C VAL A 196 66.95 -10.48 24.63
N LYS A 197 67.59 -9.83 25.62
CA LYS A 197 68.61 -8.82 25.34
C LYS A 197 69.71 -9.44 24.51
N ASN A 198 70.17 -8.80 23.47
CA ASN A 198 71.21 -9.37 22.58
C ASN A 198 72.50 -9.79 23.28
N THR A 199 72.88 -9.11 24.39
CA THR A 199 73.99 -9.42 25.24
C THR A 199 73.92 -10.83 25.90
N TYR A 200 72.68 -11.32 26.05
CA TYR A 200 72.44 -12.65 26.66
C TYR A 200 72.02 -13.73 25.66
N ARG A 201 72.10 -13.43 24.30
CA ARG A 201 71.71 -14.32 23.23
C ARG A 201 72.23 -15.79 23.45
N ASN A 202 73.47 -15.94 23.82
CA ASN A 202 74.12 -17.29 23.98
C ASN A 202 73.84 -17.95 25.36
N ARG A 203 73.12 -17.28 26.27
CA ARG A 203 72.78 -17.82 27.59
C ARG A 203 71.40 -18.44 27.66
N ILE A 204 70.55 -18.21 26.66
CA ILE A 204 69.29 -18.92 26.53
C ILE A 204 69.40 -19.80 25.30
N ALA A 205 69.50 -21.14 25.57
CA ALA A 205 69.55 -22.12 24.48
C ALA A 205 68.21 -22.15 23.72
N GLY A 206 68.26 -21.96 22.43
CA GLY A 206 67.05 -21.96 21.61
C GLY A 206 67.29 -21.52 20.16
N VAL A 207 66.23 -21.41 19.40
CA VAL A 207 66.21 -20.95 17.98
C VAL A 207 65.88 -19.47 17.88
N VAL A 208 66.73 -18.73 17.19
CA VAL A 208 66.45 -17.32 16.91
C VAL A 208 65.48 -17.20 15.74
N HIS A 209 64.34 -16.57 15.97
CA HIS A 209 63.31 -16.34 14.92
C HIS A 209 63.34 -14.93 14.36
N ASP A 210 63.76 -13.93 15.13
CA ASP A 210 63.79 -12.55 14.71
C ASP A 210 64.77 -11.72 15.56
N ILE A 211 65.13 -10.55 15.04
CA ILE A 211 65.94 -9.56 15.74
C ILE A 211 65.26 -8.22 15.61
N SER A 212 65.14 -7.45 16.69
CA SER A 212 64.53 -6.11 16.65
C SER A 212 65.30 -5.16 15.70
N ALA A 213 64.61 -4.17 15.12
CA ALA A 213 65.23 -3.20 14.19
C ALA A 213 66.44 -2.47 14.77
N SER A 214 66.50 -2.27 16.11
CA SER A 214 67.63 -1.67 16.82
C SER A 214 68.78 -2.66 17.09
N GLY A 215 68.61 -3.95 16.80
CA GLY A 215 69.57 -5.04 17.11
C GLY A 215 69.73 -5.36 18.60
N ASN A 216 69.01 -4.69 19.51
CA ASN A 216 69.17 -4.85 20.95
C ASN A 216 68.39 -6.03 21.54
N THR A 217 67.34 -6.53 20.85
CA THR A 217 66.50 -7.62 21.31
C THR A 217 66.49 -8.76 20.27
N VAL A 218 66.71 -9.97 20.72
CA VAL A 218 66.65 -11.19 19.92
C VAL A 218 65.44 -11.99 20.37
N TYR A 219 64.58 -12.38 19.46
CA TYR A 219 63.41 -13.20 19.74
C TYR A 219 63.81 -14.67 19.63
N ILE A 220 63.94 -15.32 20.80
CA ILE A 220 64.42 -16.70 20.92
C ILE A 220 63.26 -17.61 21.29
N GLU A 221 63.09 -18.69 20.54
CA GLU A 221 62.28 -19.84 20.93
C GLU A 221 63.16 -20.75 21.83
N PRO A 222 62.91 -20.86 23.15
CA PRO A 222 63.70 -21.66 24.03
C PRO A 222 63.63 -23.12 23.63
N ARG A 223 64.80 -23.83 23.76
CA ARG A 223 64.91 -25.25 23.39
C ARG A 223 63.86 -26.12 24.09
N ALA A 224 63.39 -25.71 25.27
CA ALA A 224 62.40 -26.44 26.07
C ALA A 224 61.01 -26.49 25.38
N VAL A 225 60.69 -25.53 24.47
CA VAL A 225 59.38 -25.46 23.80
C VAL A 225 59.47 -25.79 22.31
N VAL A 226 60.66 -25.97 21.74
CA VAL A 226 60.85 -26.24 20.30
C VAL A 226 60.03 -27.46 19.84
N ASN A 227 60.16 -28.60 20.51
CA ASN A 227 59.41 -29.80 20.14
C ASN A 227 57.88 -29.60 20.26
N LEU A 228 57.40 -28.94 21.33
CA LEU A 228 55.98 -28.67 21.51
C LEU A 228 55.45 -27.77 20.43
N ASN A 229 56.20 -26.73 20.05
CA ASN A 229 55.81 -25.84 18.94
C ASN A 229 55.85 -26.58 17.58
N GLU A 230 56.74 -27.54 17.36
CA GLU A 230 56.73 -28.41 16.19
C GLU A 230 55.50 -29.32 16.17
N GLU A 231 55.13 -29.92 17.28
CA GLU A 231 53.91 -30.71 17.43
C GLU A 231 52.68 -29.88 17.20
N ILE A 232 52.60 -28.64 17.74
CA ILE A 232 51.50 -27.70 17.47
C ILE A 232 51.42 -27.44 15.97
N ALA A 233 52.54 -27.16 15.29
CA ALA A 233 52.53 -26.86 13.85
C ALA A 233 52.05 -28.08 13.03
N ASN A 234 52.48 -29.31 13.41
CA ASN A 234 52.01 -30.54 12.79
C ASN A 234 50.51 -30.76 13.02
N HIS A 235 50.03 -30.61 14.25
CA HIS A 235 48.61 -30.77 14.58
C HIS A 235 47.75 -29.71 13.89
N ARG A 236 48.22 -28.47 13.69
CA ARG A 236 47.54 -27.47 12.90
C ARG A 236 47.48 -27.82 11.39
N ALA A 237 48.49 -28.52 10.87
CA ALA A 237 48.45 -29.08 9.53
C ALA A 237 47.43 -30.22 9.42
N ASP A 238 47.44 -31.13 10.42
CA ASP A 238 46.45 -32.21 10.54
C ASP A 238 45.01 -31.65 10.67
N GLU A 239 44.82 -30.58 11.43
CA GLU A 239 43.55 -29.91 11.59
C GLU A 239 43.03 -29.39 10.23
N ARG A 240 43.89 -28.70 9.46
CA ARG A 240 43.48 -28.19 8.12
C ARG A 240 43.11 -29.33 7.18
N TYR A 241 43.89 -30.41 7.20
CA TYR A 241 43.61 -31.58 6.40
C TYR A 241 42.26 -32.22 6.78
N GLU A 242 42.01 -32.39 8.08
CA GLU A 242 40.77 -32.97 8.58
C GLU A 242 39.56 -32.11 8.24
N ILE A 243 39.72 -30.78 8.32
CA ILE A 243 38.65 -29.84 7.89
C ILE A 243 38.32 -30.05 6.40
N ILE A 244 39.35 -30.20 5.52
CA ILE A 244 39.10 -30.47 4.10
C ILE A 244 38.34 -31.77 3.92
N GLN A 245 38.68 -32.84 4.63
CA GLN A 245 37.96 -34.11 4.56
C GLN A 245 36.50 -33.98 5.01
N ILE A 246 36.24 -33.23 6.09
CA ILE A 246 34.88 -32.96 6.56
C ILE A 246 34.08 -32.21 5.49
N LEU A 247 34.67 -31.18 4.84
CA LEU A 247 34.00 -30.44 3.79
C LEU A 247 33.70 -31.30 2.55
N GLU A 248 34.62 -32.23 2.20
CA GLU A 248 34.42 -33.24 1.15
C GLU A 248 33.26 -34.17 1.48
N GLU A 249 33.24 -34.75 2.69
CA GLU A 249 32.15 -35.62 3.14
C GLU A 249 30.79 -34.93 3.16
N LEU A 250 30.75 -33.69 3.64
CA LEU A 250 29.53 -32.88 3.59
C LEU A 250 29.06 -32.62 2.12
N SER A 251 30.01 -32.29 1.24
CA SER A 251 29.70 -32.08 -0.19
C SER A 251 29.16 -33.33 -0.85
N ASP A 252 29.80 -34.50 -0.55
CA ASP A 252 29.35 -35.79 -1.05
C ASP A 252 27.94 -36.18 -0.59
N SER A 253 27.61 -35.82 0.66
CA SER A 253 26.27 -36.08 1.20
C SER A 253 25.17 -35.19 0.54
N LEU A 254 25.53 -33.98 0.09
CA LEU A 254 24.64 -33.04 -0.56
C LEU A 254 24.45 -33.34 -2.06
N ARG A 255 25.43 -33.93 -2.71
CA ARG A 255 25.48 -34.19 -4.15
C ARG A 255 24.22 -34.89 -4.71
N PRO A 256 23.73 -35.99 -4.11
CA PRO A 256 22.51 -36.66 -4.60
C PRO A 256 21.27 -35.79 -4.59
N HIS A 257 21.25 -34.71 -3.78
CA HIS A 257 20.13 -33.83 -3.53
C HIS A 257 20.29 -32.45 -4.20
N ALA A 258 21.31 -32.27 -5.06
CA ALA A 258 21.61 -30.97 -5.68
C ALA A 258 20.40 -30.40 -6.45
N ALA A 259 19.68 -31.24 -7.21
CA ALA A 259 18.49 -30.83 -7.96
C ALA A 259 17.32 -30.42 -7.06
N GLU A 260 17.11 -31.16 -5.95
CA GLU A 260 16.05 -30.84 -4.97
C GLU A 260 16.35 -29.53 -4.25
N ILE A 261 17.61 -29.30 -3.87
CA ILE A 261 18.07 -28.05 -3.23
C ILE A 261 17.93 -26.88 -4.20
N ALA A 262 18.29 -27.06 -5.49
CA ALA A 262 18.12 -26.04 -6.51
C ALA A 262 16.63 -25.68 -6.71
N ASN A 263 15.76 -26.70 -6.75
CA ASN A 263 14.31 -26.48 -6.84
C ASN A 263 13.77 -25.73 -5.61
N ASN A 264 14.21 -26.09 -4.40
CA ASN A 264 13.82 -25.39 -3.18
C ASN A 264 14.23 -23.92 -3.21
N ALA A 265 15.46 -23.62 -3.64
CA ALA A 265 15.92 -22.24 -3.77
C ALA A 265 15.10 -21.43 -4.78
N TRP A 266 14.72 -22.07 -5.90
CA TRP A 266 13.83 -21.44 -6.88
C TRP A 266 12.45 -21.16 -6.27
N ILE A 267 11.84 -22.12 -5.56
CA ILE A 267 10.52 -21.91 -4.91
C ILE A 267 10.62 -20.79 -3.87
N ILE A 268 11.69 -20.74 -3.06
CA ILE A 268 11.90 -19.68 -2.07
C ILE A 268 11.96 -18.30 -2.75
N GLY A 269 12.74 -18.18 -3.83
CA GLY A 269 12.85 -16.94 -4.60
C GLY A 269 11.53 -16.53 -5.23
N HIS A 270 10.79 -17.48 -5.78
CA HIS A 270 9.47 -17.23 -6.37
C HIS A 270 8.45 -16.76 -5.34
N LEU A 271 8.38 -17.38 -4.17
CA LEU A 271 7.53 -16.93 -3.05
C LEU A 271 7.92 -15.53 -2.57
N ASP A 272 9.21 -15.20 -2.55
CA ASP A 272 9.69 -13.86 -2.20
C ASP A 272 9.25 -12.82 -3.24
N LEU A 273 9.33 -13.13 -4.54
CA LEU A 273 8.85 -12.25 -5.61
C LEU A 273 7.33 -12.02 -5.52
N ILE A 274 6.54 -13.07 -5.28
CA ILE A 274 5.08 -12.92 -5.11
C ILE A 274 4.77 -12.04 -3.90
N LYS A 275 5.47 -12.24 -2.79
CA LYS A 275 5.34 -11.40 -1.60
C LYS A 275 5.76 -9.95 -1.86
N ALA A 276 6.83 -9.72 -2.64
CA ALA A 276 7.27 -8.40 -3.06
C ALA A 276 6.18 -7.69 -3.90
N LYS A 277 5.56 -8.41 -4.86
CA LYS A 277 4.40 -7.91 -5.64
C LYS A 277 3.24 -7.50 -4.74
N TYR A 278 2.89 -8.31 -3.74
CA TYR A 278 1.83 -7.97 -2.79
C TYR A 278 2.16 -6.72 -1.96
N ARG A 279 3.38 -6.61 -1.44
CA ARG A 279 3.80 -5.42 -0.68
C ARG A 279 3.75 -4.16 -1.52
N PHE A 280 4.26 -4.21 -2.74
CA PHE A 280 4.12 -3.14 -3.71
C PHE A 280 2.65 -2.78 -3.94
N MET A 281 1.79 -3.78 -4.18
CA MET A 281 0.36 -3.57 -4.39
C MET A 281 -0.28 -2.80 -3.24
N ARG A 282 0.09 -3.11 -2.01
CA ARG A 282 -0.44 -2.45 -0.80
C ARG A 282 0.07 -1.02 -0.63
N ASP A 283 1.38 -0.81 -0.81
CA ASP A 283 2.03 0.49 -0.57
C ASP A 283 1.66 1.51 -1.65
N PHE A 284 1.60 1.09 -2.91
CA PHE A 284 1.24 1.92 -4.05
C PHE A 284 -0.26 1.94 -4.34
N LYS A 285 -1.09 1.21 -3.58
CA LYS A 285 -2.51 1.02 -3.85
C LYS A 285 -2.73 0.55 -5.29
N ALA A 286 -1.94 -0.42 -5.70
CA ALA A 286 -2.06 -1.07 -6.98
C ALA A 286 -3.08 -2.22 -6.88
N VAL A 287 -3.55 -2.71 -8.02
CA VAL A 287 -4.56 -3.79 -8.10
C VAL A 287 -4.14 -4.83 -9.11
N VAL A 288 -4.67 -6.03 -8.93
CA VAL A 288 -4.66 -7.06 -9.97
C VAL A 288 -5.78 -6.74 -10.96
N PRO A 289 -5.48 -6.47 -12.25
CA PRO A 289 -6.51 -6.22 -13.25
C PRO A 289 -7.17 -7.52 -13.72
N GLU A 290 -8.44 -7.43 -14.11
CA GLU A 290 -9.08 -8.52 -14.85
C GLU A 290 -8.44 -8.66 -16.25
N VAL A 291 -8.12 -9.89 -16.66
CA VAL A 291 -7.46 -10.16 -17.94
C VAL A 291 -8.48 -10.61 -18.98
N SER A 292 -8.69 -9.80 -20.01
CA SER A 292 -9.68 -10.06 -21.04
C SER A 292 -9.09 -10.55 -22.36
N SER A 293 -9.68 -11.57 -22.96
CA SER A 293 -9.28 -12.09 -24.28
C SER A 293 -9.79 -11.25 -25.44
N ASN A 294 -10.79 -10.37 -25.23
CA ASN A 294 -11.41 -9.57 -26.28
C ASN A 294 -10.70 -8.23 -26.57
N ARG A 295 -9.52 -8.03 -26.00
CA ARG A 295 -8.70 -6.83 -26.16
C ARG A 295 -9.38 -5.53 -25.72
N SER A 296 -10.47 -5.61 -24.94
CA SER A 296 -11.04 -4.43 -24.29
C SER A 296 -10.14 -4.00 -23.12
N ILE A 297 -10.01 -2.70 -22.95
CA ILE A 297 -9.26 -2.10 -21.85
C ILE A 297 -10.22 -1.18 -21.10
N GLN A 298 -10.27 -1.33 -19.78
CA GLN A 298 -10.99 -0.45 -18.89
C GLN A 298 -10.10 -0.19 -17.68
N LEU A 299 -9.49 0.98 -17.64
CA LEU A 299 -8.61 1.38 -16.56
C LEU A 299 -9.27 2.50 -15.76
N LEU A 300 -9.51 2.23 -14.50
CA LEU A 300 -10.17 3.15 -13.57
C LEU A 300 -9.10 3.80 -12.70
N GLN A 301 -9.08 5.13 -12.63
CA GLN A 301 -8.14 5.90 -11.83
C GLN A 301 -6.68 5.49 -12.04
N LEU A 302 -6.31 5.22 -13.29
CA LEU A 302 -4.96 4.82 -13.70
C LEU A 302 -3.93 5.91 -13.38
N ARG A 303 -2.83 5.51 -12.75
CA ARG A 303 -1.72 6.39 -12.37
C ARG A 303 -0.41 5.92 -12.98
N HIS A 304 0.46 6.87 -13.33
CA HIS A 304 1.79 6.54 -13.86
C HIS A 304 2.70 6.01 -12.74
N PRO A 305 3.32 4.81 -12.89
CA PRO A 305 4.06 4.19 -11.78
C PRO A 305 5.33 4.93 -11.37
N LEU A 306 5.96 5.68 -12.28
CA LEU A 306 7.22 6.39 -12.05
C LEU A 306 7.03 7.87 -11.67
N ILE A 307 5.80 8.35 -11.55
CA ILE A 307 5.52 9.75 -11.19
C ILE A 307 4.93 9.78 -9.78
N GLU A 308 5.62 10.47 -8.89
CA GLU A 308 5.12 10.72 -7.54
C GLU A 308 3.89 11.64 -7.60
N ASN A 309 2.82 11.25 -6.90
CA ASN A 309 1.52 11.95 -6.91
C ASN A 309 0.91 12.11 -8.31
N ALA A 310 1.08 11.10 -9.18
CA ALA A 310 0.47 11.10 -10.50
C ALA A 310 -1.04 11.32 -10.43
N VAL A 311 -1.56 12.15 -11.35
CA VAL A 311 -3.01 12.37 -11.47
C VAL A 311 -3.66 11.10 -12.01
N ALA A 312 -4.69 10.64 -11.29
CA ALA A 312 -5.45 9.46 -11.66
C ALA A 312 -6.40 9.76 -12.83
N ASN A 313 -6.45 8.85 -13.80
CA ASN A 313 -7.23 9.02 -15.03
C ASN A 313 -7.98 7.75 -15.40
N ASP A 314 -9.19 7.91 -15.94
CA ASP A 314 -9.97 6.81 -16.49
C ASP A 314 -9.71 6.69 -17.99
N LEU A 315 -9.57 5.44 -18.46
CA LEU A 315 -9.36 5.14 -19.88
C LEU A 315 -10.13 3.89 -20.29
N HIS A 316 -10.88 4.00 -21.39
CA HIS A 316 -11.72 2.92 -21.87
C HIS A 316 -11.50 2.68 -23.37
N PHE A 317 -11.05 1.45 -23.71
CA PHE A 317 -11.14 0.92 -25.06
C PHE A 317 -12.20 -0.20 -25.08
N THR A 318 -13.40 0.14 -25.56
CA THR A 318 -14.46 -0.86 -25.76
C THR A 318 -14.13 -1.76 -26.95
N GLU A 319 -14.91 -2.81 -27.17
CA GLU A 319 -14.68 -3.70 -28.32
C GLU A 319 -14.77 -2.94 -29.65
N ASP A 320 -15.78 -2.07 -29.77
CA ASP A 320 -16.05 -1.29 -30.99
C ASP A 320 -15.11 -0.09 -31.18
N LEU A 321 -14.43 0.37 -30.12
CA LEU A 321 -13.52 1.49 -30.16
C LEU A 321 -12.13 0.99 -30.53
N THR A 322 -11.64 1.33 -31.73
CA THR A 322 -10.32 0.94 -32.22
C THR A 322 -9.26 2.01 -31.94
N GLU A 323 -9.66 3.29 -31.95
CA GLU A 323 -8.69 4.38 -31.87
C GLU A 323 -9.09 5.47 -30.89
N ILE A 324 -8.12 5.98 -30.16
CA ILE A 324 -8.23 7.19 -29.33
C ILE A 324 -7.22 8.21 -29.83
N VAL A 325 -7.71 9.37 -30.25
CA VAL A 325 -6.87 10.48 -30.74
C VAL A 325 -6.85 11.60 -29.69
N ILE A 326 -5.70 11.78 -29.04
CA ILE A 326 -5.53 12.83 -28.02
C ILE A 326 -5.08 14.12 -28.70
N THR A 327 -5.89 15.15 -28.61
CA THR A 327 -5.63 16.45 -29.21
C THR A 327 -5.35 17.51 -28.14
N GLY A 328 -4.63 18.57 -28.48
CA GLY A 328 -4.32 19.68 -27.58
C GLY A 328 -2.83 20.01 -27.48
N PRO A 329 -2.42 20.95 -26.59
CA PRO A 329 -1.03 21.38 -26.46
C PRO A 329 -0.13 20.29 -25.86
N ASN A 330 1.17 20.27 -26.20
CA ASN A 330 2.12 19.27 -25.73
C ASN A 330 2.37 19.33 -24.21
N THR A 331 2.25 20.51 -23.65
CA THR A 331 2.43 20.73 -22.20
C THR A 331 1.37 20.07 -21.31
N GLY A 332 0.29 19.52 -21.90
CA GLY A 332 -0.84 18.92 -21.18
C GLY A 332 -0.59 17.53 -20.59
N GLY A 333 0.50 16.83 -20.96
CA GLY A 333 0.80 15.47 -20.50
C GLY A 333 0.30 14.36 -21.44
N LYS A 334 0.09 14.64 -22.74
CA LYS A 334 -0.33 13.66 -23.75
C LYS A 334 0.61 12.45 -23.84
N THR A 335 1.91 12.70 -23.97
CA THR A 335 2.96 11.68 -24.00
C THR A 335 2.98 10.83 -22.73
N ILE A 336 2.77 11.45 -21.57
CA ILE A 336 2.68 10.76 -20.28
C ILE A 336 1.49 9.78 -20.27
N MET A 337 0.36 10.19 -20.83
CA MET A 337 -0.83 9.32 -20.89
C MET A 337 -0.60 8.09 -21.79
N LEU A 338 0.08 8.28 -22.94
CA LEU A 338 0.52 7.17 -23.81
C LEU A 338 1.43 6.20 -23.05
N LYS A 339 2.48 6.73 -22.40
CA LYS A 339 3.39 5.90 -21.59
C LYS A 339 2.67 5.20 -20.45
N THR A 340 1.71 5.86 -19.79
CA THR A 340 0.94 5.28 -18.69
C THR A 340 0.12 4.08 -19.14
N LEU A 341 -0.58 4.18 -20.29
CA LEU A 341 -1.29 3.06 -20.88
C LEU A 341 -0.34 1.91 -21.24
N GLY A 342 0.76 2.22 -21.93
CA GLY A 342 1.75 1.23 -22.35
C GLY A 342 2.36 0.49 -21.16
N LEU A 343 2.75 1.23 -20.11
CA LEU A 343 3.30 0.64 -18.88
C LEU A 343 2.27 -0.22 -18.16
N ALA A 344 1.03 0.24 -17.99
CA ALA A 344 -0.01 -0.55 -17.36
C ALA A 344 -0.25 -1.88 -18.10
N GLN A 345 -0.25 -1.84 -19.43
CA GLN A 345 -0.41 -3.03 -20.25
C GLN A 345 0.78 -3.99 -20.13
N ILE A 346 2.01 -3.47 -20.17
CA ILE A 346 3.23 -4.27 -20.00
C ILE A 346 3.33 -4.85 -18.59
N MET A 347 3.02 -4.07 -17.57
CA MET A 347 2.98 -4.55 -16.18
C MET A 347 2.00 -5.71 -16.03
N ALA A 348 0.77 -5.55 -16.50
CA ALA A 348 -0.23 -6.61 -16.42
C ALA A 348 0.18 -7.88 -17.16
N GLN A 349 0.71 -7.77 -18.39
CA GLN A 349 1.21 -8.91 -19.15
C GLN A 349 2.52 -9.51 -18.62
N SER A 350 3.22 -8.79 -17.73
CA SER A 350 4.33 -9.31 -16.93
C SER A 350 3.85 -9.82 -15.56
N SER A 351 2.55 -10.02 -15.37
CA SER A 351 1.97 -10.47 -14.11
C SER A 351 2.34 -9.57 -12.91
N LEU A 352 2.49 -8.27 -13.15
CA LEU A 352 2.68 -7.25 -12.12
C LEU A 352 1.38 -6.51 -11.86
N PRO A 353 1.05 -6.16 -10.61
CA PRO A 353 -0.10 -5.33 -10.29
C PRO A 353 0.04 -3.94 -10.91
N ILE A 354 -1.08 -3.33 -11.32
CA ILE A 354 -1.13 -2.01 -11.95
C ILE A 354 -1.64 -0.93 -10.98
N LEU A 355 -1.18 0.30 -11.16
CA LEU A 355 -1.61 1.44 -10.34
C LEU A 355 -2.97 1.97 -10.83
N ALA A 356 -4.02 1.25 -10.53
CA ALA A 356 -5.39 1.58 -10.90
C ALA A 356 -6.36 1.22 -9.78
N ASP A 357 -7.64 1.52 -9.94
CA ASP A 357 -8.66 1.14 -8.97
C ASP A 357 -9.25 -0.25 -9.30
N PRO A 358 -9.85 -0.94 -8.29
CA PRO A 358 -10.52 -2.22 -8.48
C PRO A 358 -11.61 -2.17 -9.56
N GLY A 359 -11.73 -3.25 -10.35
CA GLY A 359 -12.60 -3.32 -11.51
C GLY A 359 -11.92 -2.89 -12.81
N SER A 360 -10.64 -2.55 -12.75
CA SER A 360 -9.85 -2.32 -13.96
C SER A 360 -9.60 -3.62 -14.74
N ARG A 361 -9.65 -3.50 -16.06
CA ARG A 361 -9.50 -4.62 -17.01
C ARG A 361 -8.46 -4.29 -18.05
N VAL A 362 -7.63 -5.27 -18.42
CA VAL A 362 -6.63 -5.17 -19.49
C VAL A 362 -6.89 -6.19 -20.58
N GLY A 363 -6.58 -5.83 -21.82
CA GLY A 363 -6.59 -6.76 -22.93
C GLY A 363 -5.29 -7.59 -22.98
N ILE A 364 -5.30 -8.67 -23.77
CA ILE A 364 -4.07 -9.39 -24.11
C ILE A 364 -3.65 -8.99 -25.52
N PHE A 365 -2.43 -8.52 -25.66
CA PHE A 365 -1.84 -8.13 -26.92
C PHE A 365 -0.59 -8.98 -27.23
N SER A 366 -0.49 -9.41 -28.48
CA SER A 366 0.69 -10.14 -29.00
C SER A 366 1.94 -9.26 -28.93
N GLN A 367 1.77 -7.98 -29.30
CA GLN A 367 2.82 -6.97 -29.33
C GLN A 367 2.28 -5.62 -28.85
N VAL A 368 3.13 -4.85 -28.21
CA VAL A 368 2.92 -3.42 -27.97
C VAL A 368 3.98 -2.68 -28.77
N PHE A 369 3.57 -1.75 -29.61
CA PHE A 369 4.46 -0.89 -30.39
C PHE A 369 4.32 0.55 -29.91
N ALA A 370 5.43 1.28 -29.90
CA ALA A 370 5.42 2.70 -29.61
C ALA A 370 6.36 3.47 -30.52
N ASP A 371 5.87 4.62 -30.97
CA ASP A 371 6.67 5.68 -31.51
C ASP A 371 6.51 6.88 -30.57
N ILE A 372 7.32 6.92 -29.52
CA ILE A 372 7.28 7.91 -28.42
C ILE A 372 8.70 8.39 -28.16
N GLY A 373 8.90 9.68 -28.15
CA GLY A 373 10.16 10.32 -27.74
C GLY A 373 10.59 11.44 -28.69
N ASP A 374 11.12 12.52 -28.13
CA ASP A 374 11.84 13.57 -28.83
C ASP A 374 13.28 13.12 -29.03
N GLU A 375 13.67 12.79 -30.26
CA GLU A 375 15.07 12.74 -30.63
C GLU A 375 15.64 14.18 -30.74
N GLN A 376 15.63 14.91 -29.63
CA GLN A 376 16.30 16.22 -29.49
C GLN A 376 17.82 16.05 -29.37
N SER A 377 18.43 15.25 -30.21
CA SER A 377 19.87 15.34 -30.42
C SER A 377 20.16 16.47 -31.41
N ILE A 378 20.92 17.45 -30.97
CA ILE A 378 21.28 18.69 -31.68
C ILE A 378 21.90 18.40 -33.09
N GLU A 379 22.28 17.19 -33.39
CA GLU A 379 22.95 16.78 -34.66
C GLU A 379 21.99 16.31 -35.77
N GLN A 380 20.66 16.23 -35.57
CA GLN A 380 19.74 15.56 -36.49
C GLN A 380 18.46 16.34 -36.88
N SER A 381 18.47 17.65 -36.96
CA SER A 381 17.29 18.47 -37.26
C SER A 381 16.63 18.29 -38.65
N LEU A 382 17.20 17.49 -39.57
CA LEU A 382 16.55 17.05 -40.80
C LEU A 382 16.04 15.61 -40.73
N SER A 383 16.15 14.96 -39.54
CA SER A 383 15.89 13.54 -39.37
C SER A 383 14.64 13.21 -38.57
N THR A 384 14.04 14.16 -37.80
CA THR A 384 12.93 13.86 -36.89
C THR A 384 11.75 13.24 -37.63
N PHE A 385 11.25 13.88 -38.69
CA PHE A 385 10.14 13.33 -39.49
C PHE A 385 10.53 11.99 -40.15
N SER A 386 11.75 11.91 -40.76
CA SER A 386 12.20 10.69 -41.42
C SER A 386 12.40 9.54 -40.43
N SER A 387 12.86 9.84 -39.21
CA SER A 387 13.07 8.87 -38.15
C SER A 387 11.72 8.30 -37.67
N HIS A 388 10.75 9.16 -37.34
CA HIS A 388 9.41 8.75 -36.99
C HIS A 388 8.74 7.93 -38.09
N MET A 389 8.81 8.38 -39.37
CA MET A 389 8.25 7.64 -40.49
C MET A 389 8.91 6.28 -40.69
N THR A 390 10.23 6.19 -40.55
CA THR A 390 10.94 4.90 -40.61
C THR A 390 10.49 3.94 -39.53
N ASN A 391 10.30 4.43 -38.30
CA ASN A 391 9.80 3.62 -37.18
C ASN A 391 8.34 3.20 -37.42
N ILE A 392 7.47 4.13 -37.84
CA ILE A 392 6.06 3.84 -38.18
C ILE A 392 5.98 2.81 -39.33
N VAL A 393 6.76 2.94 -40.40
CA VAL A 393 6.82 1.95 -41.48
C VAL A 393 7.25 0.57 -40.96
N SER A 394 8.23 0.54 -40.07
CA SER A 394 8.65 -0.72 -39.42
C SER A 394 7.53 -1.33 -38.58
N ILE A 395 6.77 -0.50 -37.82
CA ILE A 395 5.62 -0.93 -37.03
C ILE A 395 4.52 -1.49 -37.96
N LEU A 396 4.13 -0.75 -39.02
CA LEU A 396 3.07 -1.14 -39.95
C LEU A 396 3.34 -2.48 -40.66
N ASN A 397 4.64 -2.81 -40.87
CA ASN A 397 5.06 -4.07 -41.48
C ASN A 397 5.05 -5.26 -40.48
N GLN A 398 5.09 -5.02 -39.18
CA GLN A 398 5.17 -6.05 -38.13
C GLN A 398 3.85 -6.24 -37.36
N VAL A 399 2.97 -5.26 -37.41
CA VAL A 399 1.74 -5.23 -36.64
C VAL A 399 0.75 -6.27 -37.13
N ASP A 400 0.14 -6.96 -36.16
CA ASP A 400 -1.00 -7.87 -36.34
C ASP A 400 -2.28 -7.31 -35.70
N THR A 401 -3.40 -8.00 -35.89
CA THR A 401 -4.69 -7.59 -35.35
C THR A 401 -4.75 -7.61 -33.82
N ALA A 402 -3.82 -8.30 -33.17
CA ALA A 402 -3.73 -8.41 -31.73
C ALA A 402 -2.68 -7.46 -31.12
N SER A 403 -2.23 -6.46 -31.87
CA SER A 403 -1.25 -5.47 -31.42
C SER A 403 -1.91 -4.26 -30.77
N LEU A 404 -1.18 -3.60 -29.85
CA LEU A 404 -1.49 -2.27 -29.32
C LEU A 404 -0.44 -1.27 -29.82
N ILE A 405 -0.88 -0.14 -30.38
CA ILE A 405 0.01 0.88 -30.96
C ILE A 405 -0.14 2.21 -30.21
N LEU A 406 0.99 2.81 -29.88
CA LEU A 406 1.11 4.09 -29.20
C LEU A 406 1.94 5.04 -30.07
N LEU A 407 1.30 6.10 -30.60
CA LEU A 407 1.93 7.05 -31.52
C LEU A 407 1.93 8.44 -30.89
N ASP A 408 3.09 9.02 -30.67
CA ASP A 408 3.22 10.38 -30.18
C ASP A 408 3.49 11.35 -31.31
N GLU A 409 2.83 12.51 -31.28
CA GLU A 409 2.96 13.58 -32.26
C GLU A 409 2.86 13.12 -33.75
N LEU A 410 1.88 12.25 -34.02
CA LEU A 410 1.74 11.65 -35.35
C LEU A 410 1.59 12.72 -36.44
N GLY A 411 2.49 12.64 -37.45
CA GLY A 411 2.56 13.53 -38.59
C GLY A 411 3.40 14.80 -38.36
N ALA A 412 3.96 15.01 -37.16
CA ALA A 412 4.79 16.20 -36.89
C ALA A 412 6.10 16.22 -37.69
N GLY A 413 6.67 17.41 -37.88
CA GLY A 413 7.97 17.61 -38.52
C GLY A 413 7.96 17.80 -40.04
N THR A 414 6.79 17.93 -40.67
CA THR A 414 6.61 18.27 -42.10
C THR A 414 5.59 19.38 -42.29
N ASP A 415 5.21 19.68 -43.53
CA ASP A 415 4.10 20.60 -43.79
C ASP A 415 2.83 20.16 -43.07
N PRO A 416 2.12 21.07 -42.39
CA PRO A 416 0.97 20.72 -41.58
C PRO A 416 -0.15 19.99 -42.34
N GLN A 417 -0.41 20.36 -43.60
CA GLN A 417 -1.45 19.71 -44.40
C GLN A 417 -1.04 18.30 -44.84
N GLU A 418 0.21 18.14 -45.26
CA GLU A 418 0.77 16.82 -45.62
C GLU A 418 0.84 15.92 -44.38
N GLY A 419 1.30 16.45 -43.23
CA GLY A 419 1.40 15.74 -41.98
C GLY A 419 0.05 15.25 -41.47
N ALA A 420 -0.97 16.10 -41.51
CA ALA A 420 -2.33 15.74 -41.11
C ALA A 420 -2.92 14.67 -42.07
N GLY A 421 -2.73 14.81 -43.37
CA GLY A 421 -3.17 13.82 -44.35
C GLY A 421 -2.53 12.45 -44.18
N LEU A 422 -1.22 12.40 -43.93
CA LEU A 422 -0.51 11.16 -43.63
C LEU A 422 -0.97 10.53 -42.31
N ALA A 423 -1.16 11.34 -41.26
CA ALA A 423 -1.61 10.87 -39.98
C ALA A 423 -3.00 10.22 -40.08
N ILE A 424 -3.97 10.86 -40.75
CA ILE A 424 -5.29 10.28 -41.00
C ILE A 424 -5.21 8.99 -41.78
N ALA A 425 -4.39 8.93 -42.87
CA ALA A 425 -4.24 7.75 -43.68
C ALA A 425 -3.63 6.56 -42.91
N ILE A 426 -2.66 6.81 -42.02
CA ILE A 426 -2.06 5.80 -41.14
C ILE A 426 -3.10 5.28 -40.13
N LEU A 427 -3.81 6.16 -39.48
CA LEU A 427 -4.84 5.79 -38.53
C LEU A 427 -5.96 4.98 -39.21
N GLU A 428 -6.42 5.42 -40.39
CA GLU A 428 -7.48 4.71 -41.13
C GLU A 428 -7.03 3.29 -41.54
N ASP A 429 -5.76 3.09 -41.95
CA ASP A 429 -5.22 1.76 -42.25
C ASP A 429 -5.24 0.88 -40.98
N LEU A 430 -4.82 1.40 -39.83
CA LEU A 430 -4.83 0.69 -38.55
C LEU A 430 -6.25 0.36 -38.08
N ARG A 431 -7.17 1.32 -38.22
CA ARG A 431 -8.59 1.15 -37.88
C ARG A 431 -9.24 0.05 -38.72
N LEU A 432 -9.03 0.08 -40.04
CA LEU A 432 -9.57 -0.95 -40.95
C LEU A 432 -9.04 -2.35 -40.68
N ARG A 433 -7.83 -2.45 -40.16
CA ARG A 433 -7.26 -3.72 -39.66
C ARG A 433 -7.76 -4.10 -38.26
N GLY A 434 -8.53 -3.24 -37.58
CA GLY A 434 -9.06 -3.49 -36.24
C GLY A 434 -8.03 -3.46 -35.13
N ILE A 435 -6.96 -2.69 -35.30
CA ILE A 435 -5.83 -2.61 -34.37
C ILE A 435 -6.09 -1.50 -33.35
N LYS A 436 -5.92 -1.83 -32.05
CA LYS A 436 -6.07 -0.83 -30.99
C LYS A 436 -4.94 0.18 -31.05
N THR A 437 -5.28 1.46 -31.25
CA THR A 437 -4.30 2.54 -31.42
C THR A 437 -4.62 3.73 -30.53
N MET A 438 -3.63 4.26 -29.85
CA MET A 438 -3.72 5.54 -29.15
C MET A 438 -2.68 6.49 -29.74
N ALA A 439 -3.13 7.61 -30.29
CA ALA A 439 -2.27 8.57 -30.94
C ALA A 439 -2.41 9.97 -30.34
N THR A 440 -1.33 10.74 -30.30
CA THR A 440 -1.39 12.16 -29.97
C THR A 440 -1.11 13.02 -31.19
N THR A 441 -1.73 14.17 -31.24
CA THR A 441 -1.51 15.14 -32.32
C THR A 441 -1.87 16.56 -31.90
N HIS A 442 -1.43 17.52 -32.69
CA HIS A 442 -1.85 18.92 -32.55
C HIS A 442 -2.64 19.42 -33.76
N TYR A 443 -2.89 18.56 -34.77
CA TYR A 443 -3.59 18.92 -35.98
C TYR A 443 -5.11 19.01 -35.79
N PRO A 444 -5.76 20.12 -36.22
CA PRO A 444 -7.22 20.27 -36.14
C PRO A 444 -7.99 19.23 -36.96
N GLU A 445 -7.47 18.79 -38.11
CA GLU A 445 -8.09 17.84 -39.01
C GLU A 445 -8.39 16.49 -38.34
N LEU A 446 -7.50 16.06 -37.42
CA LEU A 446 -7.68 14.82 -36.68
C LEU A 446 -8.81 14.92 -35.65
N LYS A 447 -9.20 16.12 -35.22
CA LYS A 447 -10.40 16.31 -34.37
C LYS A 447 -11.67 15.99 -35.16
N ALA A 448 -11.75 16.46 -36.41
CA ALA A 448 -12.87 16.14 -37.30
C ALA A 448 -12.92 14.64 -37.58
N TYR A 449 -11.78 14.02 -37.91
CA TYR A 449 -11.66 12.57 -38.11
C TYR A 449 -12.21 11.78 -36.92
N GLY A 450 -11.87 12.17 -35.68
CA GLY A 450 -12.35 11.49 -34.46
C GLY A 450 -13.82 11.75 -34.11
N ILE A 451 -14.49 12.74 -34.76
CA ILE A 451 -15.94 12.98 -34.62
C ILE A 451 -16.73 12.21 -35.68
N GLU A 452 -16.22 12.19 -36.91
CA GLU A 452 -16.93 11.68 -38.07
C GLU A 452 -16.74 10.18 -38.30
N THR A 453 -15.68 9.59 -37.78
CA THR A 453 -15.29 8.20 -38.05
C THR A 453 -15.73 7.25 -36.95
N ALA A 454 -16.56 6.25 -37.30
CA ALA A 454 -16.99 5.21 -36.36
C ALA A 454 -15.80 4.37 -35.90
N GLY A 455 -15.72 4.07 -34.60
CA GLY A 455 -14.62 3.34 -33.99
C GLY A 455 -13.41 4.21 -33.61
N VAL A 456 -13.49 5.51 -33.85
CA VAL A 456 -12.49 6.50 -33.42
C VAL A 456 -13.10 7.43 -32.38
N GLN A 457 -12.35 7.78 -31.37
CA GLN A 457 -12.79 8.71 -30.33
C GLN A 457 -11.73 9.76 -30.05
N ASN A 458 -12.16 11.01 -29.97
CA ASN A 458 -11.30 12.09 -29.53
C ASN A 458 -11.07 12.02 -28.01
N ALA A 459 -9.91 12.51 -27.60
CA ALA A 459 -9.60 12.78 -26.22
C ALA A 459 -8.76 14.04 -26.09
N SER A 460 -8.66 14.58 -24.89
CA SER A 460 -7.84 15.73 -24.57
C SER A 460 -7.27 15.67 -23.16
N MET A 461 -6.29 16.52 -22.90
CA MET A 461 -5.82 16.78 -21.54
C MET A 461 -6.42 18.09 -21.07
N GLU A 462 -7.03 18.07 -19.87
CA GLU A 462 -7.61 19.25 -19.27
C GLU A 462 -6.54 20.31 -18.98
N PHE A 463 -6.84 21.55 -19.30
CA PHE A 463 -5.98 22.71 -19.04
C PHE A 463 -6.77 23.75 -18.25
N ASP A 464 -6.23 24.13 -17.09
CA ASP A 464 -6.85 25.19 -16.28
C ASP A 464 -6.48 26.57 -16.86
N THR A 465 -7.44 27.18 -17.53
CA THR A 465 -7.28 28.53 -18.06
C THR A 465 -7.18 29.60 -16.98
N ALA A 466 -7.62 29.32 -15.75
CA ALA A 466 -7.54 30.25 -14.63
C ALA A 466 -6.12 30.32 -14.03
N SER A 467 -5.45 29.18 -13.87
CA SER A 467 -4.08 29.11 -13.34
C SER A 467 -3.00 29.07 -14.45
N LEU A 468 -3.37 28.91 -15.72
CA LEU A 468 -2.50 28.63 -16.88
C LEU A 468 -1.61 27.39 -16.65
N ARG A 469 -2.13 26.39 -15.97
CA ARG A 469 -1.39 25.15 -15.68
C ARG A 469 -2.14 23.93 -16.22
N PRO A 470 -1.42 22.91 -16.68
CA PRO A 470 -2.03 21.63 -16.98
C PRO A 470 -2.53 20.98 -15.68
N THR A 471 -3.73 20.41 -15.72
CA THR A 471 -4.27 19.61 -14.62
C THR A 471 -3.84 18.14 -14.73
N TYR A 472 -3.29 17.74 -15.88
CA TYR A 472 -2.93 16.36 -16.23
C TYR A 472 -4.12 15.38 -16.19
N ARG A 473 -5.35 15.90 -16.23
CA ARG A 473 -6.56 15.08 -16.29
C ARG A 473 -6.87 14.73 -17.74
N PHE A 474 -7.08 13.46 -18.00
CA PHE A 474 -7.49 12.92 -19.29
C PHE A 474 -9.01 13.00 -19.47
N MET A 475 -9.44 13.55 -20.59
CA MET A 475 -10.84 13.75 -20.93
C MET A 475 -11.15 12.97 -22.22
N GLN A 476 -11.61 11.73 -22.04
CA GLN A 476 -12.04 10.89 -23.17
C GLN A 476 -13.38 11.34 -23.72
N GLY A 477 -13.54 11.31 -25.05
CA GLY A 477 -14.74 11.77 -25.75
C GLY A 477 -14.78 13.27 -26.05
N VAL A 478 -13.80 14.05 -25.57
CA VAL A 478 -13.76 15.49 -25.73
C VAL A 478 -12.50 15.90 -26.49
N PRO A 479 -12.60 16.52 -27.70
CA PRO A 479 -11.45 17.04 -28.41
C PRO A 479 -10.87 18.26 -27.70
N GLY A 480 -9.53 18.39 -27.70
CA GLY A 480 -8.84 19.48 -27.04
C GLY A 480 -8.97 20.82 -27.76
N ARG A 481 -9.02 21.91 -26.98
CA ARG A 481 -8.97 23.27 -27.50
C ARG A 481 -7.55 23.78 -27.64
N SER A 482 -7.35 24.70 -28.58
CA SER A 482 -6.16 25.51 -28.64
C SER A 482 -6.34 26.74 -27.75
N ASN A 483 -5.69 26.78 -26.60
CA ASN A 483 -5.80 27.91 -25.68
C ASN A 483 -4.73 29.00 -25.92
N ALA A 484 -4.11 29.01 -27.12
CA ALA A 484 -2.99 29.90 -27.45
C ALA A 484 -3.35 31.39 -27.28
N PHE A 485 -4.49 31.82 -27.72
CA PHE A 485 -4.95 33.23 -27.60
C PHE A 485 -5.20 33.62 -26.13
N GLU A 486 -5.75 32.73 -25.35
CA GLU A 486 -6.03 32.97 -23.94
C GLU A 486 -4.75 33.03 -23.10
N ILE A 487 -3.81 32.14 -23.41
CA ILE A 487 -2.47 32.12 -22.82
C ILE A 487 -1.71 33.41 -23.21
N ALA A 488 -1.73 33.78 -24.50
CA ALA A 488 -1.06 34.99 -24.99
C ALA A 488 -1.61 36.27 -24.35
N ARG A 489 -2.97 36.38 -24.20
CA ARG A 489 -3.62 37.48 -23.49
C ARG A 489 -3.13 37.62 -22.07
N ARG A 490 -3.04 36.53 -21.34
CA ARG A 490 -2.59 36.55 -19.93
C ARG A 490 -1.10 36.79 -19.76
N LEU A 491 -0.29 36.40 -20.75
CA LEU A 491 1.13 36.71 -20.78
C LEU A 491 1.42 38.17 -21.15
N GLY A 492 0.36 38.94 -21.45
CA GLY A 492 0.48 40.39 -21.69
C GLY A 492 0.57 40.80 -23.15
N LEU A 493 0.28 39.89 -24.12
CA LEU A 493 0.20 40.27 -25.53
C LEU A 493 -0.99 41.21 -25.71
N SER A 494 -0.79 42.31 -26.48
CA SER A 494 -1.84 43.32 -26.66
C SER A 494 -3.10 42.76 -27.32
N GLU A 495 -4.27 43.17 -26.84
CA GLU A 495 -5.56 42.68 -27.33
C GLU A 495 -5.76 42.96 -28.84
N THR A 496 -5.16 44.03 -29.36
CA THR A 496 -5.16 44.33 -30.80
C THR A 496 -4.48 43.24 -31.62
N ILE A 497 -3.32 42.75 -31.20
CA ILE A 497 -2.58 41.65 -31.88
C ILE A 497 -3.40 40.37 -31.78
N ILE A 498 -4.01 40.07 -30.64
CA ILE A 498 -4.82 38.85 -30.42
C ILE A 498 -6.06 38.90 -31.33
N GLN A 499 -6.77 40.04 -31.40
CA GLN A 499 -7.94 40.18 -32.25
C GLN A 499 -7.61 40.05 -33.73
N ASP A 500 -6.48 40.64 -34.19
CA ASP A 500 -6.05 40.49 -35.57
C ASP A 500 -5.63 39.06 -35.88
N ALA A 501 -4.96 38.33 -34.97
CA ALA A 501 -4.66 36.91 -35.13
C ALA A 501 -5.95 36.07 -35.18
N MET A 502 -6.93 36.36 -34.32
CA MET A 502 -8.24 35.69 -34.34
C MET A 502 -8.97 35.88 -35.67
N LYS A 503 -8.93 37.07 -36.29
CA LYS A 503 -9.50 37.32 -37.61
C LYS A 503 -8.85 36.49 -38.71
N MET A 504 -7.56 36.22 -38.60
CA MET A 504 -6.82 35.42 -39.59
C MET A 504 -7.09 33.92 -39.46
N THR A 505 -7.53 33.43 -38.28
CA THR A 505 -7.77 31.99 -37.99
C THR A 505 -9.26 31.58 -38.08
N ASN A 506 -10.19 32.51 -38.34
CA ASN A 506 -11.64 32.23 -38.39
C ASN A 506 -12.04 31.51 -39.67
N THR A 507 -11.92 30.21 -39.75
CA THR A 507 -12.48 29.38 -40.82
C THR A 507 -13.43 28.26 -40.36
N ASP A 508 -13.50 27.91 -39.03
CA ASP A 508 -14.32 26.79 -38.54
C ASP A 508 -15.12 27.13 -37.27
N ASN A 509 -16.12 27.99 -37.35
CA ASN A 509 -16.93 28.38 -36.18
C ASN A 509 -17.87 27.28 -35.65
N ASP A 510 -18.38 26.38 -36.50
CA ASP A 510 -19.38 25.38 -36.09
C ASP A 510 -18.82 24.24 -35.28
N VAL A 511 -17.65 23.73 -35.65
CA VAL A 511 -16.97 22.62 -34.91
C VAL A 511 -16.50 23.10 -33.53
N ASN A 512 -15.96 24.32 -33.45
CA ASN A 512 -15.51 24.88 -32.15
C ASN A 512 -16.68 25.13 -31.18
N GLN A 513 -17.88 25.48 -31.64
CA GLN A 513 -19.06 25.64 -30.78
C GLN A 513 -19.59 24.29 -30.26
N ILE A 514 -19.52 23.23 -31.07
CA ILE A 514 -19.87 21.87 -30.64
C ILE A 514 -18.89 21.38 -29.55
N ILE A 515 -17.60 21.62 -29.77
CA ILE A 515 -16.53 21.28 -28.80
C ILE A 515 -16.78 22.00 -27.47
N GLU A 516 -17.15 23.30 -27.51
CA GLU A 516 -17.46 24.13 -26.33
C GLU A 516 -18.59 23.54 -25.48
N LYS A 517 -19.64 23.10 -26.17
CA LYS A 517 -20.81 22.48 -25.53
C LYS A 517 -20.48 21.12 -24.90
N LEU A 518 -19.70 20.29 -25.60
CA LEU A 518 -19.27 18.98 -25.11
C LEU A 518 -18.34 19.09 -23.89
N GLU A 519 -17.39 20.03 -23.92
CA GLU A 519 -16.51 20.27 -22.77
C GLU A 519 -17.27 20.71 -21.53
N ALA A 520 -18.22 21.69 -21.71
CA ALA A 520 -19.02 22.17 -20.60
C ALA A 520 -19.91 21.07 -19.99
N GLN A 521 -20.53 20.22 -20.82
CA GLN A 521 -21.32 19.09 -20.35
C GLN A 521 -20.47 18.01 -19.65
N THR A 522 -19.29 17.72 -20.19
CA THR A 522 -18.38 16.72 -19.61
C THR A 522 -17.83 17.20 -18.27
N LEU A 523 -17.47 18.48 -18.18
CA LEU A 523 -17.00 19.09 -16.94
C LEU A 523 -18.09 19.07 -15.84
N GLU A 524 -19.34 19.36 -16.22
CA GLU A 524 -20.49 19.33 -15.30
C GLU A 524 -20.79 17.89 -14.84
N SER A 525 -20.79 16.93 -15.77
CA SER A 525 -21.00 15.51 -15.44
C SER A 525 -19.92 14.98 -14.50
N ARG A 526 -18.67 15.38 -14.72
CA ARG A 526 -17.53 14.97 -13.90
C ARG A 526 -17.60 15.57 -12.50
N LYS A 527 -17.91 16.85 -12.35
CA LYS A 527 -18.14 17.47 -11.03
C LYS A 527 -19.24 16.74 -10.24
N ARG A 528 -20.26 16.26 -10.91
CA ARG A 528 -21.31 15.44 -10.28
C ARG A 528 -20.79 14.08 -9.83
N LEU A 529 -19.95 13.44 -10.67
CA LEU A 529 -19.32 12.17 -10.31
C LEU A 529 -18.35 12.31 -9.14
N ASP A 530 -17.50 13.34 -9.13
CA ASP A 530 -16.59 13.63 -8.00
C ASP A 530 -17.38 13.79 -6.69
N THR A 531 -18.50 14.53 -6.72
CA THR A 531 -19.39 14.70 -5.56
C THR A 531 -20.01 13.37 -5.12
N ILE A 532 -20.40 12.50 -6.06
CA ILE A 532 -20.96 11.17 -5.75
C ILE A 532 -19.91 10.30 -5.11
N GLN A 533 -18.67 10.31 -5.62
CA GLN A 533 -17.56 9.54 -5.04
C GLN A 533 -17.20 10.00 -3.63
N GLU A 534 -17.19 11.31 -3.37
CA GLU A 534 -16.99 11.84 -2.01
C GLU A 534 -18.07 11.34 -1.05
N VAL A 535 -19.35 11.43 -1.46
CA VAL A 535 -20.49 10.94 -0.66
C VAL A 535 -20.42 9.43 -0.45
N GLU A 536 -19.97 8.67 -1.44
CA GLU A 536 -19.80 7.22 -1.33
C GLU A 536 -18.69 6.85 -0.35
N GLN A 537 -17.55 7.54 -0.39
CA GLN A 537 -16.47 7.33 0.57
C GLN A 537 -16.89 7.69 2.00
N GLU A 538 -17.65 8.77 2.19
CA GLU A 538 -18.21 9.12 3.49
C GLU A 538 -19.17 8.04 3.98
N ASN A 539 -20.04 7.53 3.11
CA ASN A 539 -20.95 6.43 3.44
C ASN A 539 -20.21 5.16 3.82
N LEU A 540 -19.14 4.82 3.11
CA LEU A 540 -18.31 3.64 3.46
C LEU A 540 -17.64 3.80 4.83
N LYS A 541 -17.10 4.99 5.15
CA LYS A 541 -16.55 5.30 6.48
C LYS A 541 -17.63 5.19 7.56
N PHE A 542 -18.81 5.76 7.30
CA PHE A 542 -19.94 5.71 8.22
C PHE A 542 -20.41 4.28 8.47
N ASN A 543 -20.54 3.47 7.41
CA ASN A 543 -20.92 2.06 7.52
C ASN A 543 -19.91 1.22 8.32
N ARG A 544 -18.60 1.48 8.14
CA ARG A 544 -17.55 0.82 8.94
C ARG A 544 -17.65 1.19 10.41
N ALA A 545 -17.87 2.47 10.72
CA ALA A 545 -18.06 2.95 12.08
C ALA A 545 -19.32 2.34 12.73
N LEU A 546 -20.41 2.22 11.98
CA LEU A 546 -21.66 1.65 12.41
C LEU A 546 -21.55 0.14 12.68
N ARG A 547 -20.82 -0.60 11.84
CA ARG A 547 -20.50 -2.01 12.07
C ARG A 547 -19.66 -2.21 13.33
N LYS A 548 -18.65 -1.34 13.53
CA LYS A 548 -17.81 -1.39 14.73
C LYS A 548 -18.67 -1.18 16.00
N LEU A 549 -19.50 -0.15 16.01
CA LEU A 549 -20.40 0.14 17.13
C LEU A 549 -21.40 -0.99 17.37
N TYR A 550 -21.94 -1.59 16.31
CA TYR A 550 -22.85 -2.73 16.42
C TYR A 550 -22.16 -3.95 17.06
N ASN A 551 -20.92 -4.23 16.65
CA ASN A 551 -20.15 -5.33 17.22
C ASN A 551 -19.79 -5.07 18.70
N GLU A 552 -19.45 -3.84 19.07
CA GLU A 552 -19.19 -3.43 20.45
C GLU A 552 -20.44 -3.61 21.32
N LEU A 553 -21.60 -3.10 20.87
CA LEU A 553 -22.89 -3.26 21.58
C LEU A 553 -23.31 -4.73 21.71
N THR A 554 -23.04 -5.54 20.70
CA THR A 554 -23.34 -6.98 20.75
C THR A 554 -22.47 -7.67 21.80
N ARG A 555 -21.20 -7.32 21.86
CA ARG A 555 -20.23 -7.85 22.83
C ARG A 555 -20.57 -7.43 24.27
N GLU A 556 -20.93 -6.15 24.47
CA GLU A 556 -21.39 -5.66 25.78
C GLU A 556 -22.67 -6.36 26.22
N ARG A 557 -23.62 -6.56 25.31
CA ARG A 557 -24.84 -7.31 25.58
C ARG A 557 -24.59 -8.76 26.01
N GLU A 558 -23.68 -9.44 25.33
CA GLU A 558 -23.29 -10.81 25.65
C GLU A 558 -22.60 -10.90 27.02
N THR A 559 -21.71 -9.95 27.32
CA THR A 559 -21.05 -9.88 28.64
C THR A 559 -22.05 -9.62 29.77
N GLU A 560 -23.00 -8.71 29.59
CA GLU A 560 -24.03 -8.44 30.57
C GLU A 560 -25.01 -9.61 30.76
N LEU A 561 -25.37 -10.31 29.66
CA LEU A 561 -26.17 -11.52 29.73
C LEU A 561 -25.46 -12.67 30.46
N ASN A 562 -24.15 -12.82 30.26
CA ASN A 562 -23.37 -13.83 30.95
C ASN A 562 -23.23 -13.52 32.45
N LYS A 563 -22.95 -12.26 32.82
CA LYS A 563 -22.93 -11.82 34.20
C LYS A 563 -24.30 -12.10 34.91
N ALA A 564 -25.38 -11.70 34.24
CA ALA A 564 -26.72 -11.95 34.79
C ALA A 564 -27.04 -13.45 34.96
N ARG A 565 -26.51 -14.32 34.06
CA ARG A 565 -26.63 -15.78 34.19
C ARG A 565 -25.81 -16.33 35.35
N GLU A 566 -24.59 -15.84 35.55
CA GLU A 566 -23.76 -16.23 36.71
C GLU A 566 -24.40 -15.80 38.03
N GLU A 567 -24.85 -14.55 38.14
CA GLU A 567 -25.56 -14.05 39.31
C GLU A 567 -26.83 -14.87 39.61
N ALA A 568 -27.62 -15.20 38.55
CA ALA A 568 -28.80 -16.05 38.70
C ALA A 568 -28.44 -17.45 39.19
N LYS A 569 -27.34 -18.03 38.70
CA LYS A 569 -26.83 -19.33 39.12
C LYS A 569 -26.39 -19.31 40.57
N GLU A 570 -25.66 -18.30 41.00
CA GLU A 570 -25.27 -18.15 42.42
C GLU A 570 -26.46 -18.03 43.36
N ILE A 571 -27.51 -17.28 42.95
CA ILE A 571 -28.77 -17.17 43.74
C ILE A 571 -29.44 -18.52 43.85
N VAL A 572 -29.51 -19.32 42.77
CA VAL A 572 -30.10 -20.66 42.76
C VAL A 572 -29.29 -21.61 43.65
N ASP A 573 -27.95 -21.59 43.53
CA ASP A 573 -27.07 -22.45 44.34
C ASP A 573 -27.15 -22.12 45.84
N MET A 574 -27.24 -20.84 46.19
CA MET A 574 -27.48 -20.42 47.58
C MET A 574 -28.85 -20.88 48.07
N ALA A 575 -29.90 -20.76 47.26
CA ALA A 575 -31.24 -21.19 47.64
C ALA A 575 -31.33 -22.71 47.81
N LEU A 576 -30.63 -23.48 46.96
CA LEU A 576 -30.55 -24.94 47.09
C LEU A 576 -29.79 -25.34 48.36
N SER A 577 -28.65 -24.75 48.65
CA SER A 577 -27.85 -25.06 49.84
C SER A 577 -28.58 -24.71 51.14
N GLU A 578 -29.34 -23.60 51.20
CA GLU A 578 -30.15 -23.24 52.35
C GLU A 578 -31.40 -24.11 52.47
N SER A 579 -31.98 -24.53 51.34
CA SER A 579 -33.07 -25.53 51.32
C SER A 579 -32.62 -26.88 51.89
N ASP A 580 -31.41 -27.35 51.45
CA ASP A 580 -30.83 -28.60 51.98
C ASP A 580 -30.54 -28.50 53.50
N ARG A 581 -30.07 -27.35 53.97
CA ARG A 581 -29.83 -27.09 55.38
C ARG A 581 -31.14 -27.15 56.22
N ILE A 582 -32.22 -26.58 55.67
CA ILE A 582 -33.55 -26.62 56.32
C ILE A 582 -34.07 -28.07 56.35
N LEU A 583 -33.91 -28.84 55.25
CA LEU A 583 -34.29 -30.24 55.08
C LEU A 583 -33.52 -31.12 56.11
N GLN A 584 -32.17 -30.96 56.17
CA GLN A 584 -31.34 -31.68 57.17
C GLN A 584 -31.75 -31.38 58.57
N GLY A 585 -32.08 -30.11 58.94
CA GLY A 585 -32.60 -29.73 60.22
C GLY A 585 -33.95 -30.35 60.58
N LEU A 586 -34.78 -30.59 59.54
CA LEU A 586 -36.05 -31.30 59.68
C LEU A 586 -35.88 -32.81 59.85
N HIS A 587 -34.95 -33.43 59.15
CA HIS A 587 -34.66 -34.88 59.25
C HIS A 587 -33.98 -35.27 60.57
N ALA A 588 -33.26 -34.36 61.21
CA ALA A 588 -32.62 -34.60 62.52
C ALA A 588 -33.56 -34.67 63.65
N LYS A 589 -34.83 -34.31 63.50
CA LYS A 589 -35.86 -34.33 64.58
C LYS A 589 -36.81 -35.50 64.40
N SER A 590 -36.83 -36.43 65.31
CA SER A 590 -37.65 -37.66 65.26
C SER A 590 -39.16 -37.44 65.54
N GLN A 591 -39.62 -36.28 65.92
CA GLN A 591 -41.03 -35.87 65.97
C GLN A 591 -41.19 -34.37 65.65
N LEU A 592 -41.74 -34.09 64.46
CA LEU A 592 -42.03 -32.73 64.01
C LEU A 592 -43.37 -32.23 64.58
N LYS A 593 -43.33 -31.09 65.29
CA LYS A 593 -44.55 -30.42 65.71
C LYS A 593 -45.12 -29.57 64.57
N PRO A 594 -46.48 -29.43 64.44
CA PRO A 594 -47.09 -28.72 63.27
C PRO A 594 -46.61 -27.29 63.07
N HIS A 595 -46.19 -26.57 64.12
CA HIS A 595 -45.68 -25.21 64.01
C HIS A 595 -44.26 -25.17 63.40
N GLU A 596 -43.42 -26.18 63.64
CA GLU A 596 -42.05 -26.27 63.00
C GLU A 596 -42.11 -26.49 61.51
N ILE A 597 -43.11 -27.23 61.00
CA ILE A 597 -43.39 -27.41 59.60
C ILE A 597 -43.84 -26.11 58.93
N ILE A 598 -44.64 -25.32 59.64
CA ILE A 598 -45.12 -24.02 59.16
C ILE A 598 -43.96 -23.01 59.10
N GLU A 599 -43.04 -23.04 60.06
CA GLU A 599 -41.89 -22.18 60.14
C GLU A 599 -40.85 -22.51 59.07
N ALA A 600 -40.57 -23.79 58.80
CA ALA A 600 -39.73 -24.25 57.70
C ALA A 600 -40.34 -23.91 56.33
N LYS A 601 -41.66 -24.05 56.15
CA LYS A 601 -42.34 -23.58 54.96
C LYS A 601 -42.27 -22.06 54.76
N ALA A 602 -42.32 -21.30 55.85
CA ALA A 602 -42.19 -19.84 55.82
C ALA A 602 -40.76 -19.42 55.49
N GLN A 603 -39.73 -20.16 55.96
CA GLN A 603 -38.31 -19.94 55.56
C GLN A 603 -38.05 -20.28 54.14
N LEU A 604 -38.53 -21.42 53.63
CA LEU A 604 -38.45 -21.78 52.21
C LEU A 604 -39.15 -20.76 51.28
N LYS A 605 -40.28 -20.20 51.75
CA LYS A 605 -40.99 -19.19 50.95
C LYS A 605 -40.26 -17.83 50.88
N LYS A 606 -39.40 -17.52 51.88
CA LYS A 606 -38.52 -16.34 51.85
C LYS A 606 -37.35 -16.45 50.91
N LEU A 607 -36.94 -17.65 50.46
CA LEU A 607 -35.89 -17.91 49.50
C LEU A 607 -36.35 -17.70 48.04
N ALA A 608 -37.64 -17.56 47.79
CA ALA A 608 -38.15 -17.24 46.47
C ALA A 608 -37.71 -15.81 46.08
N PRO A 609 -37.00 -15.61 44.97
CA PRO A 609 -36.61 -14.28 44.52
C PRO A 609 -37.84 -13.39 44.33
N GLU A 610 -37.78 -12.15 44.84
CA GLU A 610 -38.84 -11.16 44.60
C GLU A 610 -38.93 -10.93 43.08
N THR A 611 -40.08 -11.32 42.50
CA THR A 611 -40.34 -11.01 41.09
C THR A 611 -40.46 -9.52 40.91
N VAL A 612 -39.47 -8.92 40.28
CA VAL A 612 -39.55 -7.50 39.88
C VAL A 612 -40.65 -7.39 38.82
N ASP A 613 -41.76 -6.76 39.22
CA ASP A 613 -42.91 -6.48 38.36
C ASP A 613 -42.50 -5.43 37.29
N LEU A 614 -42.02 -5.93 36.14
CA LEU A 614 -41.64 -5.11 34.98
C LEU A 614 -42.80 -4.27 34.41
N SER A 615 -44.04 -4.56 34.84
CA SER A 615 -45.22 -3.78 34.40
C SER A 615 -45.22 -2.34 34.95
N LYS A 616 -44.41 -2.04 35.98
CA LYS A 616 -44.29 -0.71 36.59
C LYS A 616 -43.16 0.14 36.00
N ASN A 617 -42.34 -0.41 35.08
CA ASN A 617 -41.24 0.34 34.48
C ASN A 617 -41.79 1.44 33.56
N LYS A 618 -41.58 2.71 33.92
CA LYS A 618 -42.02 3.90 33.19
C LYS A 618 -41.44 3.99 31.77
N VAL A 619 -40.26 3.36 31.50
CA VAL A 619 -39.59 3.36 30.19
C VAL A 619 -40.27 2.38 29.26
N LEU A 620 -40.66 1.19 29.71
CA LEU A 620 -41.39 0.19 28.94
C LEU A 620 -42.86 0.63 28.67
N LYS A 621 -43.48 1.38 29.54
CA LYS A 621 -44.81 2.00 29.30
C LYS A 621 -44.76 3.11 28.22
N LYS A 622 -43.65 3.83 28.08
CA LYS A 622 -43.46 4.84 27.04
C LYS A 622 -43.22 4.21 25.63
N ALA A 623 -42.59 3.04 25.58
CA ALA A 623 -42.32 2.32 24.32
C ALA A 623 -43.57 1.64 23.73
N LYS A 624 -44.57 1.29 24.57
CA LYS A 624 -45.84 0.64 24.13
C LYS A 624 -46.96 1.60 23.66
N LYS A 625 -46.75 2.92 23.71
CA LYS A 625 -47.66 3.90 23.09
C LYS A 625 -47.13 4.25 21.67
N ALA A 626 -47.07 3.28 20.77
CA ALA A 626 -47.00 3.55 19.36
C ALA A 626 -48.35 4.15 18.95
N ARG A 627 -48.31 5.36 18.42
CA ARG A 627 -49.48 6.04 17.82
C ARG A 627 -49.94 5.19 16.61
N ALA A 628 -51.26 5.05 16.43
CA ALA A 628 -51.82 4.43 15.25
C ALA A 628 -51.34 5.17 13.97
N PRO A 629 -51.00 4.44 12.89
CA PRO A 629 -50.56 5.05 11.64
C PRO A 629 -51.65 5.96 11.07
N LYS A 630 -51.23 7.05 10.43
CA LYS A 630 -52.12 8.02 9.71
C LYS A 630 -51.64 8.23 8.28
N VAL A 631 -52.56 8.61 7.42
CA VAL A 631 -52.24 9.06 6.06
C VAL A 631 -51.26 10.23 6.13
N GLY A 632 -50.16 10.16 5.38
CA GLY A 632 -49.06 11.13 5.40
C GLY A 632 -47.92 10.81 6.34
N ASP A 633 -48.01 9.74 7.15
CA ASP A 633 -46.90 9.34 8.02
C ASP A 633 -45.76 8.70 7.19
N GLU A 634 -44.52 9.06 7.50
CA GLU A 634 -43.34 8.40 6.94
C GLU A 634 -43.12 7.04 7.61
N ILE A 635 -42.84 6.03 6.80
CA ILE A 635 -42.63 4.65 7.23
C ILE A 635 -41.30 4.10 6.70
N LEU A 636 -40.75 3.13 7.42
CA LEU A 636 -39.69 2.26 6.96
C LEU A 636 -40.26 0.88 6.67
N VAL A 637 -40.22 0.45 5.44
CA VAL A 637 -40.67 -0.90 5.02
C VAL A 637 -39.64 -1.93 5.48
N ILE A 638 -40.05 -2.89 6.32
CA ILE A 638 -39.14 -3.81 6.99
C ILE A 638 -38.43 -4.77 5.99
N SER A 639 -39.19 -5.24 4.98
CA SER A 639 -38.68 -6.21 3.99
C SER A 639 -37.67 -5.64 3.01
N TYR A 640 -37.67 -4.32 2.76
CA TYR A 640 -36.81 -3.66 1.77
C TYR A 640 -35.89 -2.59 2.36
N GLY A 641 -36.03 -2.24 3.66
CA GLY A 641 -35.24 -1.20 4.30
C GLY A 641 -35.41 0.21 3.69
N GLN A 642 -36.45 0.43 2.87
CA GLN A 642 -36.67 1.69 2.17
C GLN A 642 -37.74 2.55 2.90
N ARG A 643 -37.55 3.86 2.81
CA ARG A 643 -38.52 4.82 3.34
C ARG A 643 -39.66 5.03 2.35
N GLY A 644 -40.90 5.15 2.87
CA GLY A 644 -42.07 5.45 2.12
C GLY A 644 -43.03 6.34 2.92
N THR A 645 -44.12 6.78 2.27
CA THR A 645 -45.17 7.60 2.89
C THR A 645 -46.49 6.86 2.75
N LEU A 646 -47.27 6.79 3.84
CA LEU A 646 -48.61 6.23 3.80
C LEU A 646 -49.59 7.15 3.04
N VAL A 647 -50.17 6.62 1.96
CA VAL A 647 -51.03 7.40 1.07
C VAL A 647 -52.50 7.25 1.45
N LYS A 648 -52.94 6.01 1.75
CA LYS A 648 -54.35 5.71 2.01
C LYS A 648 -54.47 4.38 2.80
N GLN A 649 -55.49 4.34 3.68
CA GLN A 649 -55.91 3.06 4.30
C GLN A 649 -56.99 2.42 3.44
N LEU A 650 -56.84 1.14 3.11
CA LEU A 650 -57.76 0.34 2.35
C LEU A 650 -58.88 -0.22 3.23
N LYS A 651 -60.03 -0.59 2.66
CA LYS A 651 -61.22 -1.11 3.40
C LYS A 651 -60.95 -2.43 4.11
N ASP A 652 -59.89 -3.15 3.73
CA ASP A 652 -59.44 -4.44 4.30
C ASP A 652 -58.40 -4.28 5.42
N GLY A 653 -58.14 -3.04 5.89
CA GLY A 653 -57.19 -2.74 6.97
C GLY A 653 -55.74 -2.61 6.55
N ARG A 654 -55.40 -2.88 5.30
CA ARG A 654 -54.05 -2.68 4.74
C ARG A 654 -53.82 -1.22 4.38
N TRP A 655 -52.55 -0.84 4.22
CA TRP A 655 -52.11 0.51 3.88
C TRP A 655 -51.48 0.56 2.50
N GLU A 656 -51.94 1.51 1.67
CA GLU A 656 -51.24 1.86 0.44
C GLU A 656 -50.15 2.86 0.78
N ALA A 657 -48.87 2.49 0.48
CA ALA A 657 -47.71 3.32 0.74
C ALA A 657 -46.97 3.61 -0.57
N GLN A 658 -46.45 4.79 -0.70
CA GLN A 658 -45.54 5.18 -1.77
C GLN A 658 -44.10 5.08 -1.30
N VAL A 659 -43.33 4.18 -1.93
CA VAL A 659 -41.91 3.92 -1.65
C VAL A 659 -41.13 4.29 -2.91
N GLY A 660 -40.51 5.48 -2.89
CA GLY A 660 -39.90 6.05 -4.09
C GLY A 660 -40.95 6.34 -5.22
N LEU A 661 -40.77 5.69 -6.36
CA LEU A 661 -41.71 5.81 -7.51
C LEU A 661 -42.80 4.73 -7.56
N ILE A 662 -42.74 3.76 -6.64
CA ILE A 662 -43.65 2.60 -6.65
C ILE A 662 -44.70 2.72 -5.54
N LYS A 663 -45.96 2.43 -5.86
CA LYS A 663 -47.02 2.26 -4.88
C LYS A 663 -47.17 0.79 -4.52
N MET A 664 -47.17 0.49 -3.24
CA MET A 664 -47.35 -0.87 -2.73
C MET A 664 -48.36 -0.91 -1.59
N THR A 665 -48.98 -2.08 -1.42
CA THR A 665 -49.93 -2.33 -0.34
C THR A 665 -49.17 -3.10 0.78
N LEU A 666 -49.22 -2.57 2.01
CA LEU A 666 -48.49 -3.11 3.18
C LEU A 666 -49.48 -3.38 4.31
N GLU A 667 -49.20 -4.46 5.06
CA GLU A 667 -49.84 -4.72 6.35
C GLU A 667 -49.16 -3.88 7.46
N GLU A 668 -49.87 -3.61 8.53
CA GLU A 668 -49.36 -2.79 9.66
C GLU A 668 -48.12 -3.40 10.33
N LYS A 669 -47.86 -4.71 10.11
CA LYS A 669 -46.70 -5.43 10.61
C LYS A 669 -45.45 -5.32 9.71
N GLU A 670 -45.61 -4.87 8.47
CA GLU A 670 -44.58 -4.83 7.45
C GLU A 670 -43.81 -3.50 7.39
N PHE A 671 -44.23 -2.52 8.21
CA PHE A 671 -43.56 -1.24 8.29
C PHE A 671 -43.45 -0.72 9.73
N ASN A 672 -42.43 0.09 9.97
CA ASN A 672 -42.25 0.85 11.20
C ASN A 672 -42.48 2.33 10.94
N LEU A 673 -43.23 3.02 11.80
CA LEU A 673 -43.39 4.47 11.75
C LEU A 673 -42.05 5.15 12.11
N ILE A 674 -41.56 5.99 11.19
CA ILE A 674 -40.45 6.90 11.47
C ILE A 674 -41.05 8.10 12.21
N LYS A 675 -40.51 8.49 13.37
CA LYS A 675 -40.91 9.73 14.05
C LYS A 675 -40.63 10.89 13.10
N ALA A 676 -41.67 11.45 12.46
CA ALA A 676 -41.55 12.71 11.77
C ALA A 676 -41.21 13.79 12.82
N GLU A 677 -40.13 14.53 12.61
CA GLU A 677 -39.97 15.86 13.23
C GLU A 677 -41.21 16.68 12.81
N LYS A 678 -41.83 17.35 13.77
CA LYS A 678 -43.05 18.13 13.59
C LYS A 678 -42.85 19.08 12.41
N GLU A 679 -43.60 18.87 11.32
CA GLU A 679 -43.78 19.87 10.30
C GLU A 679 -44.35 21.16 10.93
N ALA A 680 -43.64 22.26 10.72
CA ALA A 680 -44.12 23.59 11.09
C ALA A 680 -45.33 23.93 10.24
N ALA A 681 -46.45 24.15 10.90
CA ALA A 681 -47.70 24.62 10.29
C ALA A 681 -47.47 25.93 9.51
N GLN A 682 -48.04 26.03 8.29
CA GLN A 682 -48.03 27.23 7.45
C GLN A 682 -48.57 28.43 8.23
N PRO A 683 -47.94 29.62 8.10
CA PRO A 683 -48.34 30.79 8.88
C PRO A 683 -49.58 31.46 8.30
N LYS A 684 -50.65 31.49 9.10
CA LYS A 684 -51.70 32.53 8.98
C LYS A 684 -51.09 33.87 9.41
N LYS A 685 -51.17 34.86 8.51
CA LYS A 685 -50.78 36.24 8.78
C LYS A 685 -51.41 36.75 10.08
N ARG A 686 -50.57 37.12 11.03
CA ARG A 686 -50.90 38.04 12.12
C ARG A 686 -49.71 38.89 12.53
N GLN A 687 -50.03 40.10 12.84
CA GLN A 687 -49.21 41.29 13.06
C GLN A 687 -48.13 41.15 14.14
N VAL A 688 -47.15 41.92 13.94
CA VAL A 688 -45.97 42.26 14.73
C VAL A 688 -46.31 42.54 16.21
N ASN A 689 -45.57 41.90 17.12
CA ASN A 689 -45.12 42.52 18.36
C ASN A 689 -43.71 42.02 18.69
N VAL A 690 -42.81 43.00 18.76
CA VAL A 690 -41.40 42.83 19.10
C VAL A 690 -41.25 42.52 20.58
N VAL A 691 -40.62 41.40 20.92
CA VAL A 691 -39.93 41.23 22.21
C VAL A 691 -38.58 40.55 21.97
N LYS A 692 -37.52 41.33 22.25
CA LYS A 692 -36.12 40.86 22.33
C LYS A 692 -36.04 39.78 23.41
N ARG A 693 -35.41 38.65 23.05
CA ARG A 693 -34.52 37.93 23.99
C ARG A 693 -33.47 37.10 23.29
N SER A 694 -32.27 37.29 23.75
CA SER A 694 -30.98 36.77 23.37
C SER A 694 -30.80 35.27 23.62
N ASN A 695 -29.80 34.71 22.95
CA ASN A 695 -29.04 33.46 23.14
C ASN A 695 -29.45 32.30 22.25
N THR A 696 -28.76 32.20 21.12
CA THR A 696 -28.57 30.94 20.42
C THR A 696 -27.08 30.80 20.09
N SER A 697 -26.37 29.95 20.83
CA SER A 697 -25.03 29.48 20.52
C SER A 697 -25.12 28.35 19.50
N GLY A 698 -25.11 28.68 18.22
CA GLY A 698 -24.79 27.74 17.13
C GLY A 698 -23.27 27.64 16.96
N PRO A 699 -22.69 26.61 16.28
CA PRO A 699 -21.28 26.56 15.99
C PRO A 699 -20.88 27.77 15.15
N ARG A 700 -20.00 28.63 15.71
CA ARG A 700 -19.47 29.82 15.04
C ARG A 700 -18.29 29.40 14.17
N ALA A 701 -18.20 29.91 12.94
CA ALA A 701 -17.00 29.73 12.14
C ALA A 701 -15.81 30.41 12.83
N ARG A 702 -14.66 29.73 12.83
CA ARG A 702 -13.47 30.14 13.59
C ARG A 702 -12.24 30.10 12.69
N LEU A 703 -11.45 31.20 12.70
CA LEU A 703 -10.15 31.31 12.03
C LEU A 703 -9.03 31.34 13.06
N ASP A 704 -8.00 30.50 12.88
CA ASP A 704 -6.81 30.46 13.74
C ASP A 704 -5.58 30.99 13.00
N LEU A 705 -5.06 32.14 13.46
CA LEU A 705 -3.91 32.84 12.88
C LEU A 705 -2.65 32.68 13.72
N ARG A 706 -2.65 31.85 14.74
CA ARG A 706 -1.48 31.67 15.62
C ARG A 706 -0.32 31.00 14.87
N GLY A 707 0.89 31.49 15.11
CA GLY A 707 2.10 30.94 14.52
C GLY A 707 2.36 31.33 13.06
N LYS A 708 1.47 32.11 12.43
CA LYS A 708 1.62 32.57 11.04
C LYS A 708 2.45 33.88 10.95
N ARG A 709 3.02 34.10 9.75
CA ARG A 709 3.68 35.39 9.45
C ARG A 709 2.61 36.45 9.19
N TYR A 710 2.96 37.72 9.41
CA TYR A 710 1.98 38.82 9.30
C TYR A 710 1.27 38.89 7.95
N GLU A 711 2.01 38.79 6.85
CA GLU A 711 1.44 38.88 5.50
C GLU A 711 0.48 37.69 5.22
N GLU A 712 0.85 36.47 5.58
CA GLU A 712 0.07 35.27 5.45
C GLU A 712 -1.21 35.32 6.30
N ALA A 713 -1.08 35.78 7.55
CA ALA A 713 -2.23 35.96 8.44
C ALA A 713 -3.24 36.99 7.91
N MET A 714 -2.77 38.07 7.30
CA MET A 714 -3.67 39.11 6.73
C MET A 714 -4.36 38.64 5.47
N GLN A 715 -3.70 37.84 4.65
CA GLN A 715 -4.29 37.25 3.44
C GLN A 715 -5.37 36.23 3.78
N GLU A 716 -5.14 35.36 4.75
CA GLU A 716 -6.16 34.41 5.21
C GLU A 716 -7.32 35.10 5.92
N LEU A 717 -7.07 36.16 6.66
CA LEU A 717 -8.10 36.96 7.30
C LEU A 717 -9.04 37.56 6.26
N ASP A 718 -8.51 38.11 5.18
CA ASP A 718 -9.28 38.70 4.09
C ASP A 718 -10.20 37.67 3.44
N GLY A 719 -9.63 36.52 3.02
CA GLY A 719 -10.40 35.43 2.43
C GLY A 719 -11.47 34.84 3.36
N PHE A 720 -11.18 34.74 4.66
CA PHE A 720 -12.14 34.23 5.65
C PHE A 720 -13.30 35.21 5.90
N ILE A 721 -13.04 36.50 5.96
CA ILE A 721 -14.08 37.51 6.10
C ILE A 721 -14.99 37.53 4.86
N ASP A 722 -14.43 37.43 3.66
CA ASP A 722 -15.20 37.34 2.42
C ASP A 722 -16.09 36.08 2.39
N GLN A 723 -15.57 34.91 2.78
CA GLN A 723 -16.34 33.68 2.89
C GLN A 723 -17.47 33.80 3.94
N ALA A 724 -17.20 34.43 5.08
CA ALA A 724 -18.21 34.64 6.11
C ALA A 724 -19.36 35.54 5.63
N LEU A 725 -19.05 36.57 4.84
CA LEU A 725 -20.02 37.45 4.24
C LEU A 725 -20.86 36.74 3.14
N LEU A 726 -20.22 35.96 2.28
CA LEU A 726 -20.89 35.17 1.24
C LEU A 726 -21.85 34.13 1.83
N ASN A 727 -21.51 33.57 2.98
CA ASN A 727 -22.37 32.61 3.68
C ASN A 727 -23.37 33.25 4.67
N ASN A 728 -23.55 34.58 4.62
CA ASN A 728 -24.47 35.34 5.48
C ASN A 728 -24.28 35.04 6.98
N MET A 729 -23.06 34.88 7.43
CA MET A 729 -22.76 34.60 8.83
C MET A 729 -22.93 35.87 9.68
N ALA A 730 -23.71 35.80 10.73
CA ALA A 730 -23.96 36.94 11.61
C ALA A 730 -22.72 37.25 12.50
N GLN A 731 -21.90 36.22 12.85
CA GLN A 731 -20.78 36.36 13.77
C GLN A 731 -19.72 35.30 13.54
N VAL A 732 -18.42 35.68 13.67
CA VAL A 732 -17.26 34.78 13.55
C VAL A 732 -16.24 35.04 14.63
N ASP A 733 -15.41 34.05 14.95
CA ASP A 733 -14.30 34.14 15.91
C ASP A 733 -12.95 34.10 15.20
N ILE A 734 -12.03 35.03 15.53
CA ILE A 734 -10.67 35.10 14.99
C ILE A 734 -9.67 34.94 16.14
N ILE A 735 -8.85 33.88 16.11
CA ILE A 735 -7.83 33.61 17.10
C ILE A 735 -6.48 34.04 16.57
N HIS A 736 -5.91 35.10 17.15
CA HIS A 736 -4.61 35.66 16.75
C HIS A 736 -3.51 35.47 17.81
N GLY A 737 -3.86 34.95 18.98
CA GLY A 737 -2.93 34.77 20.08
C GLY A 737 -2.54 36.10 20.78
N ILE A 738 -1.80 35.99 21.88
CA ILE A 738 -1.35 37.13 22.66
C ILE A 738 0.04 37.58 22.20
N GLY A 739 0.96 36.69 21.88
CA GLY A 739 2.33 36.88 21.34
C GLY A 739 2.92 38.31 21.42
N THR A 740 3.64 38.72 20.41
CA THR A 740 4.20 40.10 20.28
C THR A 740 3.14 41.16 19.97
N GLY A 741 1.88 40.77 19.73
CA GLY A 741 0.78 41.66 19.43
C GLY A 741 0.66 42.11 17.97
N VAL A 742 1.63 41.84 17.10
CA VAL A 742 1.70 42.31 15.71
C VAL A 742 0.50 41.82 14.90
N ILE A 743 0.13 40.54 14.99
CA ILE A 743 -1.05 39.97 14.27
C ILE A 743 -2.33 40.56 14.85
N ARG A 744 -2.44 40.68 16.17
CA ARG A 744 -3.61 41.28 16.84
C ARG A 744 -3.86 42.73 16.37
N GLU A 745 -2.80 43.51 16.25
CA GLU A 745 -2.88 44.90 15.76
C GLU A 745 -3.29 44.94 14.29
N GLY A 746 -2.74 44.06 13.46
CA GLY A 746 -3.13 43.86 12.06
C GLY A 746 -4.60 43.53 11.91
N VAL A 747 -5.10 42.51 12.64
CA VAL A 747 -6.50 42.13 12.68
C VAL A 747 -7.42 43.29 13.09
N THR A 748 -7.04 44.03 14.17
CA THR A 748 -7.82 45.17 14.63
C THR A 748 -7.86 46.32 13.60
N LYS A 749 -6.75 46.58 12.93
CA LYS A 749 -6.64 47.60 11.89
C LYS A 749 -7.47 47.21 10.63
N TYR A 750 -7.44 45.93 10.26
CA TYR A 750 -8.23 45.40 9.15
C TYR A 750 -9.72 45.51 9.43
N LEU A 751 -10.18 45.04 10.59
CA LEU A 751 -11.60 45.04 10.96
C LEU A 751 -12.19 46.45 11.07
N ARG A 752 -11.39 47.45 11.53
CA ARG A 752 -11.80 48.87 11.57
C ARG A 752 -12.03 49.45 10.17
N ARG A 753 -11.32 48.97 9.16
CA ARG A 753 -11.43 49.46 7.77
C ARG A 753 -12.50 48.74 6.96
N ASN A 754 -12.93 47.55 7.37
CA ASN A 754 -13.88 46.77 6.64
C ASN A 754 -15.33 47.32 6.83
N LYS A 755 -15.98 47.72 5.75
CA LYS A 755 -17.30 48.35 5.76
C LYS A 755 -18.43 47.42 6.20
N HIS A 756 -18.23 46.12 6.09
CA HIS A 756 -19.22 45.08 6.41
C HIS A 756 -19.20 44.66 7.88
N VAL A 757 -18.19 45.03 8.64
CA VAL A 757 -18.08 44.77 10.09
C VAL A 757 -18.96 45.80 10.85
N LYS A 758 -19.85 45.28 11.69
CA LYS A 758 -20.69 46.09 12.56
C LYS A 758 -19.98 46.39 13.89
N SER A 759 -19.41 45.42 14.53
CA SER A 759 -18.67 45.54 15.77
C SER A 759 -17.69 44.37 15.92
N PHE A 760 -16.61 44.58 16.65
CA PHE A 760 -15.71 43.52 17.07
C PHE A 760 -15.25 43.78 18.50
N GLU A 761 -15.07 42.71 19.27
CA GLU A 761 -14.67 42.75 20.66
C GLU A 761 -13.78 41.55 21.01
N TYR A 762 -12.96 41.68 22.06
CA TYR A 762 -12.19 40.52 22.51
C TYR A 762 -13.09 39.45 23.10
N ALA A 763 -12.74 38.20 22.89
CA ALA A 763 -13.49 37.07 23.42
C ALA A 763 -13.47 37.08 24.97
N PRO A 764 -14.49 36.53 25.65
CA PRO A 764 -14.49 36.31 27.09
C PRO A 764 -13.27 35.49 27.55
N GLN A 765 -12.86 35.66 28.83
CA GLN A 765 -11.66 34.95 29.34
C GLN A 765 -11.69 33.43 29.17
N ASN A 766 -12.88 32.83 29.28
CA ASN A 766 -13.12 31.39 29.03
C ASN A 766 -13.14 30.97 27.57
N ALA A 767 -13.07 31.90 26.62
CA ALA A 767 -13.10 31.67 25.17
C ALA A 767 -11.86 32.22 24.42
N GLY A 768 -10.75 32.48 25.12
CA GLY A 768 -9.49 32.93 24.53
C GLY A 768 -9.07 34.35 24.94
N GLY A 769 -9.90 35.12 25.64
CA GLY A 769 -9.58 36.44 26.19
C GLY A 769 -9.04 37.40 25.13
N SER A 770 -7.98 38.19 25.47
CA SER A 770 -7.32 39.12 24.55
C SER A 770 -6.55 38.47 23.39
N GLY A 771 -6.51 37.12 23.31
CA GLY A 771 -5.90 36.36 22.22
C GLY A 771 -6.88 35.99 21.10
N ALA A 772 -8.17 36.31 21.25
CA ALA A 772 -9.19 36.05 20.24
C ALA A 772 -10.15 37.26 20.11
N THR A 773 -10.65 37.53 18.91
CA THR A 773 -11.57 38.60 18.59
C THR A 773 -12.84 38.02 17.98
N ILE A 774 -13.99 38.41 18.51
CA ILE A 774 -15.32 38.08 18.00
C ILE A 774 -15.74 39.23 17.08
N VAL A 775 -16.11 38.90 15.84
CA VAL A 775 -16.54 39.87 14.82
C VAL A 775 -18.01 39.68 14.51
N THR A 776 -18.78 40.75 14.53
CA THR A 776 -20.20 40.78 14.16
C THR A 776 -20.36 41.59 12.88
N PHE A 777 -21.05 41.03 11.88
CA PHE A 777 -21.28 41.69 10.60
C PHE A 777 -22.57 42.51 10.59
N LYS A 778 -22.66 43.44 9.63
CA LYS A 778 -23.89 44.15 9.33
C LYS A 778 -24.77 43.20 8.52
N GLY A 779 -25.93 42.82 9.03
CA GLY A 779 -26.90 41.99 8.32
C GLY A 779 -27.48 42.67 7.09
#